data_29d2a50052f689f18eafc4f59ec7e13b
#
_entry.id   29d2a50052f689f18eafc4f59ec7e13b
#
_cell.length_a   1.000
_cell.length_b   1.000
_cell.length_c   1.000
_cell.angle_alpha   90.00
_cell.angle_beta   90.00
_cell.angle_gamma   90.00
#
_symmetry.space_group_name_H-M   'P 1'
#
loop_
_entity.id
_entity.type
_entity.pdbx_description
1 polymer ?
#
loop_
_entity_poly.entity_id
_entity_poly.type
_entity_poly.pdbx_seq_one_letter_code
_entity_poly.pdbx_strand_id
1 'polypeptide(L)'
;MSGVFGSTTISMSDTRINSMRIQQSAYGLCQPLVYGKTRVAANMFWYGDFKAIAHTTTTKSGGKGGKTKTKNTTYTYSASLMLGLCENQIQDIGMIWVDKDQLVAKQEGGVILQPIDQLGFELFDGNNNPMWGYISSAHPNQALNYPFLGYVAAANYDLGGSASLSNHNFEVISTITLSSTIHDANPADVIEDLISNPRYGAAPSLNISNLDEFRTYCRAANLLISPAFTEQREAHEIINEIVESVNCAVVPSPDGLKIKSFGDAALTGHGVTFTPDLTPVYHLTDDDFLGEDEPVKVRRSRDTDAYNHVQIEYINRYNQYNTETVEAKDQANIEMFGLRSEEPQKLTFFCEPKIARHVAQLRLQRLLYVRNEYEFQLGWKYCLLEPMDIVTMTDVSLGLDQFAVRITRVEEDDDGVLTITAEEVAEGSRSAIEYDLQASNGYQGGNEEPGNVNAPAIFEPPLDMTDGKNEVWMAVSGGLNWGGCNVWASLDNTTYELIGTIYGSARYGQLVAPITANATSMQIQLNTASQLFSGTLLDAQTDQTICKVGDEYFNYQEATLNGSGLYTLSEVMRGRFNDAQNHNAGESFIRLDRAIFEYSFNTNLIGKQIYLKFTSFNGLEQKEQTLDEVTAYSYTLNGGRPSGVIGLSLQSPFVGTSFKVQWQSTAGANSYIVQIWSNGVKLREVETTNTDYSYSIEEAKVDGVQRAYTIRVASKRGSNLSTFAELSISNPVPSVLSNIYTASNANSITINWVLSDVPDLKDYAVWLSVTADFDPTTTAPSWTGTALTTTIGGLQATTPYYIRVAARDVWKETTWNYSNQITQSTSEA
;
A
#
# COMPACT_ATOMS: atom_id res chain seq x y z
N MET A 1 64.95 -33.90 -16.01
CA MET A 1 63.56 -33.91 -16.61
C MET A 1 62.97 -32.55 -16.45
N SER A 2 62.99 -31.76 -17.52
CA SER A 2 62.39 -30.43 -17.56
C SER A 2 60.93 -30.60 -17.92
N GLY A 3 60.07 -30.36 -16.93
CA GLY A 3 58.63 -30.35 -17.14
C GLY A 3 58.18 -29.09 -17.89
N VAL A 4 57.68 -29.27 -19.10
CA VAL A 4 57.05 -28.24 -19.90
C VAL A 4 55.70 -27.91 -19.27
N PHE A 5 55.59 -26.80 -18.58
CA PHE A 5 54.31 -26.26 -18.11
C PHE A 5 53.60 -25.60 -19.30
N GLY A 6 52.66 -26.32 -19.90
CA GLY A 6 51.78 -25.79 -20.94
C GLY A 6 50.79 -24.78 -20.40
N SER A 7 50.69 -23.60 -20.99
CA SER A 7 49.59 -22.68 -20.74
C SER A 7 48.44 -23.00 -21.70
N THR A 8 47.28 -23.35 -21.17
CA THR A 8 46.06 -23.59 -21.97
C THR A 8 45.33 -22.25 -22.17
N THR A 9 45.06 -21.90 -23.42
CA THR A 9 44.24 -20.73 -23.75
C THR A 9 42.86 -21.21 -24.20
N ILE A 10 41.82 -20.85 -23.48
CA ILE A 10 40.40 -21.08 -23.83
C ILE A 10 39.90 -19.77 -24.42
N SER A 11 39.37 -19.80 -25.64
CA SER A 11 38.77 -18.63 -26.30
C SER A 11 37.26 -18.88 -26.44
N MET A 12 36.46 -18.03 -25.83
CA MET A 12 35.01 -17.95 -26.03
C MET A 12 34.72 -16.65 -26.78
N SER A 13 33.84 -16.70 -27.76
CA SER A 13 33.40 -15.54 -28.52
C SER A 13 31.90 -15.64 -28.78
N ASP A 14 31.21 -14.55 -28.55
CA ASP A 14 29.83 -14.40 -28.97
C ASP A 14 29.72 -14.43 -30.50
N THR A 15 28.58 -14.79 -31.02
CA THR A 15 28.30 -14.77 -32.44
C THR A 15 28.21 -13.32 -32.93
N ARG A 16 29.13 -12.93 -33.81
CA ARG A 16 29.12 -11.61 -34.44
C ARG A 16 27.94 -11.51 -35.42
N ILE A 17 27.11 -10.47 -35.24
CA ILE A 17 26.04 -10.12 -36.18
C ILE A 17 26.59 -9.13 -37.19
N ASN A 18 26.34 -9.35 -38.48
CA ASN A 18 26.93 -8.57 -39.57
C ASN A 18 25.96 -7.58 -40.22
N SER A 19 24.69 -7.56 -39.80
CA SER A 19 23.68 -6.60 -40.28
C SER A 19 22.72 -6.25 -39.16
N MET A 20 22.21 -5.01 -39.18
CA MET A 20 21.21 -4.54 -38.22
C MET A 20 19.88 -5.29 -38.44
N ARG A 21 19.23 -5.67 -37.35
CA ARG A 21 17.88 -6.20 -37.39
C ARG A 21 16.90 -5.03 -37.28
N ILE A 22 16.10 -4.81 -38.31
CA ILE A 22 15.12 -3.73 -38.39
C ILE A 22 13.79 -4.27 -37.92
N GLN A 23 13.24 -3.70 -36.84
CA GLN A 23 11.92 -4.06 -36.33
C GLN A 23 10.80 -3.10 -36.77
N GLN A 24 11.13 -1.90 -37.22
CA GLN A 24 10.19 -0.81 -37.50
C GLN A 24 10.60 0.08 -38.67
N SER A 25 10.71 -0.49 -39.83
CA SER A 25 10.70 0.34 -41.05
C SER A 25 9.71 -0.29 -42.02
N ALA A 26 8.49 0.25 -42.03
CA ALA A 26 7.48 -0.18 -42.97
C ALA A 26 7.29 0.95 -44.02
N TYR A 27 7.47 0.60 -45.30
CA TYR A 27 7.16 1.47 -46.40
C TYR A 27 5.65 1.77 -46.43
N GLY A 28 5.27 3.04 -46.50
CA GLY A 28 3.87 3.47 -46.54
C GLY A 28 3.25 3.80 -45.17
N LEU A 29 4.04 3.84 -44.06
CA LEU A 29 3.56 4.41 -42.81
C LEU A 29 3.39 5.91 -42.95
N CYS A 30 2.24 6.45 -42.51
CA CYS A 30 2.02 7.88 -42.44
C CYS A 30 2.96 8.51 -41.42
N GLN A 31 3.54 9.67 -41.76
CA GLN A 31 4.19 10.50 -40.77
C GLN A 31 3.13 11.20 -39.91
N PRO A 32 3.27 11.24 -38.58
CA PRO A 32 2.28 11.88 -37.74
C PRO A 32 2.16 13.38 -38.00
N LEU A 33 0.93 13.94 -37.89
CA LEU A 33 0.72 15.36 -37.66
C LEU A 33 0.60 15.58 -36.16
N VAL A 34 1.47 16.39 -35.57
CA VAL A 34 1.59 16.61 -34.13
C VAL A 34 1.23 18.06 -33.78
N TYR A 35 0.30 18.20 -32.84
CA TYR A 35 -0.08 19.52 -32.34
C TYR A 35 0.09 19.58 -30.83
N GLY A 36 0.40 20.75 -30.29
CA GLY A 36 0.66 20.89 -28.89
C GLY A 36 1.93 20.14 -28.45
N LYS A 37 1.85 19.44 -27.33
CA LYS A 37 2.94 18.67 -26.73
C LYS A 37 2.51 17.23 -26.47
N THR A 38 3.04 16.29 -27.26
CA THR A 38 2.65 14.89 -27.15
C THR A 38 3.80 13.94 -27.45
N ARG A 39 3.64 12.66 -27.06
CA ARG A 39 4.62 11.59 -27.29
C ARG A 39 4.34 10.88 -28.60
N VAL A 40 5.37 10.74 -29.44
CA VAL A 40 5.31 10.01 -30.70
C VAL A 40 6.41 8.96 -30.78
N ALA A 41 6.11 7.83 -31.42
CA ALA A 41 7.09 6.83 -31.78
C ALA A 41 7.86 7.28 -33.02
N ALA A 42 9.19 7.12 -33.00
CA ALA A 42 10.02 7.45 -34.13
C ALA A 42 9.92 6.38 -35.23
N ASN A 43 9.88 6.83 -36.47
CA ASN A 43 9.92 5.96 -37.65
C ASN A 43 11.29 6.05 -38.33
N MET A 44 12.06 4.95 -38.36
CA MET A 44 13.36 4.94 -39.00
C MET A 44 13.20 4.87 -40.53
N PHE A 45 13.67 5.89 -41.23
CA PHE A 45 13.57 5.95 -42.69
C PHE A 45 14.93 5.83 -43.41
N TRP A 46 16.05 5.96 -42.70
CA TRP A 46 17.38 5.69 -43.21
C TRP A 46 18.30 5.14 -42.13
N TYR A 47 19.19 4.20 -42.48
CA TYR A 47 20.32 3.77 -41.68
C TYR A 47 21.52 3.38 -42.53
N GLY A 48 22.74 3.50 -41.98
CA GLY A 48 23.98 3.12 -42.62
C GLY A 48 25.10 2.85 -41.63
N ASP A 49 26.30 2.51 -42.13
CA ASP A 49 27.51 2.34 -41.34
C ASP A 49 27.43 1.38 -40.15
N PHE A 50 26.66 0.31 -40.29
CA PHE A 50 26.56 -0.69 -39.24
C PHE A 50 27.92 -1.31 -38.93
N LYS A 51 28.39 -1.24 -37.69
CA LYS A 51 29.67 -1.75 -37.21
C LYS A 51 29.49 -2.62 -35.98
N ALA A 52 30.22 -3.74 -35.94
CA ALA A 52 30.36 -4.58 -34.75
C ALA A 52 31.74 -4.25 -34.11
N ILE A 53 31.73 -3.83 -32.85
CA ILE A 53 32.94 -3.45 -32.09
C ILE A 53 33.23 -4.59 -31.10
N ALA A 54 34.39 -5.21 -31.21
CA ALA A 54 34.78 -6.34 -30.37
C ALA A 54 35.43 -5.87 -29.06
N HIS A 55 34.90 -6.36 -27.93
CA HIS A 55 35.49 -6.17 -26.60
C HIS A 55 36.05 -7.50 -26.10
N THR A 56 37.40 -7.58 -25.92
CA THR A 56 38.00 -8.81 -25.44
C THR A 56 38.52 -8.64 -24.02
N THR A 57 37.96 -9.39 -23.12
CA THR A 57 38.40 -9.49 -21.72
C THR A 57 39.27 -10.72 -21.55
N THR A 58 40.40 -10.58 -20.86
CA THR A 58 41.31 -11.69 -20.60
C THR A 58 41.42 -11.93 -19.11
N THR A 59 40.90 -13.05 -18.62
CA THR A 59 41.03 -13.48 -17.24
C THR A 59 42.15 -14.55 -17.14
N LYS A 60 43.03 -14.37 -16.17
CA LYS A 60 44.13 -15.33 -15.89
C LYS A 60 43.79 -16.00 -14.54
N SER A 61 43.55 -17.29 -14.54
CA SER A 61 43.42 -18.10 -13.33
C SER A 61 44.58 -19.06 -13.21
N GLY A 62 45.25 -19.12 -12.05
CA GLY A 62 46.39 -20.01 -11.90
C GLY A 62 46.76 -20.26 -10.45
N GLY A 63 46.74 -21.54 -10.03
CA GLY A 63 47.36 -22.07 -8.83
C GLY A 63 48.66 -22.80 -9.16
N LYS A 64 49.38 -23.38 -8.18
CA LYS A 64 50.73 -24.00 -8.26
C LYS A 64 50.96 -25.10 -9.30
N GLY A 65 49.98 -25.35 -10.24
CA GLY A 65 50.07 -26.45 -11.22
C GLY A 65 49.75 -26.12 -12.69
N GLY A 66 49.39 -24.87 -13.03
CA GLY A 66 49.12 -24.49 -14.43
C GLY A 66 48.43 -23.11 -14.53
N LYS A 67 48.73 -22.36 -15.58
CA LYS A 67 48.08 -21.06 -15.86
C LYS A 67 47.07 -21.24 -16.99
N THR A 68 45.78 -21.06 -16.70
CA THR A 68 44.74 -21.01 -17.72
C THR A 68 44.44 -19.54 -18.04
N LYS A 69 44.47 -19.22 -19.34
CA LYS A 69 44.13 -17.89 -19.86
C LYS A 69 42.81 -18.02 -20.61
N THR A 70 41.73 -17.42 -20.05
CA THR A 70 40.44 -17.39 -20.73
C THR A 70 40.29 -16.04 -21.43
N LYS A 71 40.11 -16.06 -22.75
CA LYS A 71 39.72 -14.88 -23.54
C LYS A 71 38.20 -14.96 -23.81
N ASN A 72 37.47 -13.94 -23.36
CA ASN A 72 36.07 -13.77 -23.68
C ASN A 72 35.89 -12.56 -24.60
N THR A 73 35.27 -12.72 -25.76
CA THR A 73 35.01 -11.63 -26.70
C THR A 73 33.50 -11.41 -26.83
N THR A 74 33.06 -10.23 -26.45
CA THR A 74 31.68 -9.74 -26.60
C THR A 74 31.65 -8.65 -27.66
N TYR A 75 30.50 -8.34 -28.22
CA TYR A 75 30.36 -7.31 -29.24
C TYR A 75 29.35 -6.26 -28.80
N THR A 76 29.70 -4.98 -29.06
CA THR A 76 28.72 -3.89 -29.14
C THR A 76 28.57 -3.47 -30.59
N TYR A 77 27.48 -2.77 -30.88
CA TYR A 77 27.12 -2.43 -32.25
C TYR A 77 26.88 -0.91 -32.35
N SER A 78 27.14 -0.34 -33.50
CA SER A 78 26.77 1.04 -33.82
C SER A 78 26.27 1.15 -35.25
N ALA A 79 25.41 2.15 -35.50
CA ALA A 79 24.93 2.49 -36.83
C ALA A 79 24.65 3.99 -36.93
N SER A 80 24.73 4.55 -38.15
CA SER A 80 24.22 5.90 -38.39
C SER A 80 22.77 5.80 -38.84
N LEU A 81 21.91 6.69 -38.36
CA LEU A 81 20.47 6.56 -38.56
C LEU A 81 19.74 7.92 -38.64
N MET A 82 18.55 7.92 -39.29
CA MET A 82 17.61 9.02 -39.33
C MET A 82 16.24 8.52 -38.91
N LEU A 83 15.61 9.23 -37.95
CA LEU A 83 14.31 8.88 -37.34
C LEU A 83 13.31 10.02 -37.60
N GLY A 84 12.25 9.76 -38.38
CA GLY A 84 11.15 10.67 -38.61
C GLY A 84 10.22 10.76 -37.41
N LEU A 85 9.80 11.96 -37.09
CA LEU A 85 8.95 12.27 -35.93
C LEU A 85 7.57 12.77 -36.35
N CYS A 86 7.52 13.79 -37.21
CA CYS A 86 6.26 14.36 -37.66
C CYS A 86 6.41 15.10 -38.99
N GLU A 87 5.26 15.30 -39.71
CA GLU A 87 5.19 15.99 -40.98
C GLU A 87 5.19 17.51 -40.81
N ASN A 88 4.67 18.06 -39.71
CA ASN A 88 4.65 19.46 -39.40
C ASN A 88 5.87 19.93 -38.61
N GLN A 89 6.05 21.25 -38.51
CA GLN A 89 7.19 21.85 -37.87
C GLN A 89 7.24 21.61 -36.35
N ILE A 90 8.43 21.23 -35.84
CA ILE A 90 8.74 21.03 -34.42
C ILE A 90 9.31 22.31 -33.83
N GLN A 91 8.83 22.73 -32.69
CA GLN A 91 9.40 23.81 -31.90
C GLN A 91 10.57 23.29 -31.05
N ASP A 92 10.39 22.14 -30.39
CA ASP A 92 11.39 21.56 -29.48
C ASP A 92 11.11 20.06 -29.23
N ILE A 93 12.09 19.37 -28.66
CA ILE A 93 11.99 17.98 -28.15
C ILE A 93 12.12 18.00 -26.63
N GLY A 94 11.12 17.50 -25.92
CA GLY A 94 11.16 17.36 -24.48
C GLY A 94 11.80 16.03 -24.01
N MET A 95 11.01 15.17 -23.40
CA MET A 95 11.44 13.87 -22.90
C MET A 95 11.68 12.87 -24.03
N ILE A 96 12.64 11.96 -23.84
CA ILE A 96 12.92 10.87 -24.77
C ILE A 96 12.85 9.55 -23.99
N TRP A 97 12.23 8.55 -24.58
CA TRP A 97 12.19 7.18 -24.06
C TRP A 97 12.92 6.25 -25.03
N VAL A 98 13.77 5.41 -24.45
CA VAL A 98 14.44 4.32 -25.18
C VAL A 98 13.86 3.02 -24.60
N ASP A 99 13.11 2.29 -25.41
CA ASP A 99 12.21 1.21 -24.98
C ASP A 99 11.20 1.69 -23.93
N LYS A 100 11.40 1.34 -22.67
CA LYS A 100 10.56 1.78 -21.55
C LYS A 100 11.24 2.84 -20.68
N ASP A 101 12.54 3.07 -20.87
CA ASP A 101 13.34 3.94 -20.03
C ASP A 101 13.27 5.39 -20.47
N GLN A 102 12.85 6.26 -19.56
CA GLN A 102 12.82 7.69 -19.77
C GLN A 102 14.22 8.27 -19.52
N LEU A 103 14.75 9.00 -20.49
CA LEU A 103 15.99 9.74 -20.35
C LEU A 103 15.73 11.08 -19.68
N VAL A 104 16.47 11.36 -18.61
CA VAL A 104 16.43 12.64 -17.92
C VAL A 104 17.72 13.43 -18.17
N ALA A 105 17.64 14.76 -18.11
CA ALA A 105 18.80 15.62 -18.24
C ALA A 105 19.83 15.27 -17.14
N LYS A 106 21.10 15.12 -17.54
CA LYS A 106 22.22 14.78 -16.65
C LYS A 106 23.19 15.95 -16.54
N GLN A 107 23.76 16.15 -15.35
CA GLN A 107 24.86 17.09 -15.18
C GLN A 107 26.19 16.34 -15.29
N GLU A 108 26.97 16.62 -16.31
CA GLU A 108 28.25 16.01 -16.54
C GLU A 108 29.32 17.10 -16.78
N GLY A 109 30.40 17.06 -16.02
CA GLY A 109 31.50 18.07 -16.13
C GLY A 109 31.04 19.52 -15.90
N GLY A 110 29.94 19.77 -15.21
CA GLY A 110 29.35 21.10 -14.97
C GLY A 110 28.41 21.60 -16.09
N VAL A 111 28.14 20.78 -17.11
CA VAL A 111 27.23 21.06 -18.21
C VAL A 111 25.98 20.21 -18.05
N ILE A 112 24.80 20.78 -18.29
CA ILE A 112 23.53 20.03 -18.34
C ILE A 112 23.37 19.49 -19.75
N LEU A 113 23.44 18.15 -19.89
CA LEU A 113 23.19 17.46 -21.15
C LEU A 113 21.68 17.14 -21.24
N GLN A 114 21.02 17.70 -22.24
CA GLN A 114 19.64 17.34 -22.53
C GLN A 114 19.55 15.91 -23.07
N PRO A 115 18.38 15.23 -22.98
CA PRO A 115 18.22 13.86 -23.47
C PRO A 115 18.64 13.68 -24.93
N ILE A 116 18.34 14.62 -25.80
CA ILE A 116 18.71 14.59 -27.21
C ILE A 116 20.24 14.60 -27.40
N ASP A 117 20.95 15.43 -26.63
CA ASP A 117 22.41 15.53 -26.66
C ASP A 117 23.08 14.27 -26.13
N GLN A 118 22.51 13.64 -25.10
CA GLN A 118 23.00 12.38 -24.50
C GLN A 118 23.02 11.24 -25.53
N LEU A 119 22.06 11.24 -26.45
CA LEU A 119 21.96 10.25 -27.52
C LEU A 119 22.73 10.66 -28.77
N GLY A 120 23.28 11.87 -28.81
CA GLY A 120 24.00 12.40 -29.95
C GLY A 120 23.11 12.61 -31.18
N PHE A 121 21.85 12.91 -30.97
CA PHE A 121 20.93 13.26 -32.04
C PHE A 121 21.03 14.74 -32.41
N GLU A 122 21.03 15.01 -33.69
CA GLU A 122 20.83 16.33 -34.29
C GLU A 122 19.38 16.49 -34.70
N LEU A 123 18.71 17.58 -34.26
CA LEU A 123 17.30 17.86 -34.58
C LEU A 123 17.20 18.65 -35.90
N PHE A 124 16.31 18.19 -36.76
CA PHE A 124 15.84 18.86 -37.97
C PHE A 124 14.35 19.20 -37.80
N ASP A 125 14.04 20.45 -37.59
CA ASP A 125 12.75 20.92 -37.11
C ASP A 125 11.61 20.95 -38.16
N GLY A 126 11.89 20.70 -39.43
CA GLY A 126 10.90 20.74 -40.51
C GLY A 126 10.70 22.13 -41.08
N ASN A 127 11.55 23.10 -40.70
CA ASN A 127 11.48 24.45 -41.24
C ASN A 127 12.52 24.67 -42.36
N ASN A 128 12.25 24.12 -43.53
CA ASN A 128 13.16 24.16 -44.66
C ASN A 128 14.56 23.62 -44.28
N ASN A 129 14.61 22.45 -43.66
CA ASN A 129 15.83 21.81 -43.19
C ASN A 129 16.88 21.74 -44.27
N PRO A 130 18.15 22.01 -43.92
CA PRO A 130 19.28 21.65 -44.80
C PRO A 130 19.41 20.15 -44.89
N MET A 131 20.08 19.68 -45.95
CA MET A 131 20.51 18.29 -46.04
C MET A 131 21.45 17.94 -44.89
N TRP A 132 21.29 16.79 -44.27
CA TRP A 132 22.19 16.34 -43.19
C TRP A 132 23.63 16.23 -43.66
N GLY A 133 24.53 16.99 -43.05
CA GLY A 133 25.93 17.11 -43.51
C GLY A 133 26.68 15.78 -43.54
N TYR A 134 26.37 14.86 -42.58
CA TYR A 134 26.95 13.54 -42.56
C TYR A 134 26.57 12.71 -43.78
N ILE A 135 25.26 12.61 -44.12
CA ILE A 135 24.82 11.78 -45.25
C ILE A 135 25.36 12.31 -46.59
N SER A 136 25.44 13.64 -46.74
CA SER A 136 25.98 14.26 -47.95
C SER A 136 27.47 13.99 -48.15
N SER A 137 28.25 13.86 -47.08
CA SER A 137 29.68 13.60 -47.13
C SER A 137 30.00 12.11 -47.18
N ALA A 138 29.34 11.27 -46.36
CA ALA A 138 29.68 9.85 -46.26
C ALA A 138 28.92 8.99 -47.30
N HIS A 139 27.68 9.40 -47.67
CA HIS A 139 26.80 8.63 -48.59
C HIS A 139 26.19 9.52 -49.67
N PRO A 140 26.95 10.18 -50.54
CA PRO A 140 26.44 11.15 -51.50
C PRO A 140 25.38 10.58 -52.49
N ASN A 141 25.49 9.26 -52.75
CA ASN A 141 24.53 8.57 -53.63
C ASN A 141 23.14 8.27 -52.96
N GLN A 142 23.06 8.41 -51.62
CA GLN A 142 21.84 8.19 -50.82
C GLN A 142 21.37 9.51 -50.19
N ALA A 143 22.09 10.56 -50.37
CA ALA A 143 21.81 11.84 -49.78
C ALA A 143 20.52 12.47 -50.37
N LEU A 144 19.46 12.44 -49.62
CA LEU A 144 18.17 13.09 -49.91
C LEU A 144 17.92 14.19 -48.88
N ASN A 145 17.31 15.27 -49.33
CA ASN A 145 16.89 16.37 -48.49
C ASN A 145 15.42 16.19 -48.08
N TYR A 146 15.14 16.40 -46.77
CA TYR A 146 13.78 16.36 -46.20
C TYR A 146 13.44 17.72 -45.57
N PRO A 147 13.22 18.77 -46.40
CA PRO A 147 13.15 20.15 -45.92
C PRO A 147 11.99 20.43 -44.96
N PHE A 148 10.93 19.63 -45.03
CA PHE A 148 9.69 19.91 -44.30
C PHE A 148 9.31 18.77 -43.32
N LEU A 149 10.14 17.78 -43.15
CA LEU A 149 9.97 16.68 -42.19
C LEU A 149 10.66 17.01 -40.89
N GLY A 150 9.94 16.90 -39.76
CA GLY A 150 10.56 16.91 -38.45
C GLY A 150 11.21 15.56 -38.19
N TYR A 151 12.55 15.52 -38.01
CA TYR A 151 13.29 14.28 -37.77
C TYR A 151 14.55 14.52 -36.91
N VAL A 152 15.10 13.43 -36.38
CA VAL A 152 16.42 13.45 -35.74
C VAL A 152 17.38 12.51 -36.46
N ALA A 153 18.70 12.87 -36.45
CA ALA A 153 19.73 12.08 -37.06
C ALA A 153 20.94 11.90 -36.12
N ALA A 154 21.57 10.74 -36.16
CA ALA A 154 22.82 10.48 -35.42
C ALA A 154 23.81 9.66 -36.23
N ALA A 155 25.09 10.10 -36.25
CA ALA A 155 26.18 9.35 -36.85
C ALA A 155 26.82 8.43 -35.81
N ASN A 156 27.02 7.16 -36.17
CA ASN A 156 27.60 6.13 -35.30
C ASN A 156 26.87 5.99 -33.95
N TYR A 157 25.56 6.02 -33.97
CA TYR A 157 24.70 5.80 -32.79
C TYR A 157 25.01 4.46 -32.15
N ASP A 158 25.20 4.42 -30.80
CA ASP A 158 25.48 3.20 -30.04
C ASP A 158 24.21 2.36 -29.85
N LEU A 159 24.22 1.14 -30.41
CA LEU A 159 23.13 0.17 -30.27
C LEU A 159 23.32 -0.75 -29.05
N GLY A 160 24.42 -0.59 -28.32
CA GLY A 160 24.77 -1.45 -27.20
C GLY A 160 25.12 -2.89 -27.61
N GLY A 161 24.76 -3.86 -26.81
CA GLY A 161 25.01 -5.29 -27.06
C GLY A 161 24.03 -5.95 -28.06
N SER A 162 23.02 -5.24 -28.53
CA SER A 162 22.04 -5.72 -29.51
C SER A 162 22.31 -5.13 -30.90
N ALA A 163 22.16 -5.94 -31.94
CA ALA A 163 22.24 -5.46 -33.33
C ALA A 163 20.88 -4.90 -33.85
N SER A 164 19.97 -4.51 -32.96
CA SER A 164 18.68 -3.90 -33.26
C SER A 164 18.55 -2.53 -32.59
N LEU A 165 17.88 -1.61 -33.25
CA LEU A 165 17.53 -0.33 -32.61
C LEU A 165 16.43 -0.56 -31.58
N SER A 166 16.61 -0.06 -30.38
CA SER A 166 15.57 0.02 -29.36
C SER A 166 14.43 0.94 -29.82
N ASN A 167 13.24 0.77 -29.24
CA ASN A 167 12.09 1.61 -29.56
C ASN A 167 12.30 3.02 -29.01
N HIS A 168 12.44 3.99 -29.87
CA HIS A 168 12.58 5.40 -29.50
C HIS A 168 11.23 6.12 -29.58
N ASN A 169 10.86 6.79 -28.48
CA ASN A 169 9.72 7.69 -28.45
C ASN A 169 10.20 9.08 -28.02
N PHE A 170 9.63 10.09 -28.63
CA PHE A 170 10.00 11.48 -28.40
C PHE A 170 8.79 12.29 -27.98
N GLU A 171 8.95 13.11 -26.96
CA GLU A 171 7.99 14.15 -26.61
C GLU A 171 8.23 15.33 -27.55
N VAL A 172 7.40 15.46 -28.56
CA VAL A 172 7.48 16.51 -29.58
C VAL A 172 6.61 17.69 -29.15
N ILE A 173 7.19 18.88 -29.20
CA ILE A 173 6.48 20.14 -29.01
C ILE A 173 6.34 20.79 -30.39
N SER A 174 5.09 20.95 -30.86
CA SER A 174 4.78 21.57 -32.14
C SER A 174 4.92 23.10 -32.05
N THR A 175 5.04 23.76 -33.20
CA THR A 175 4.94 25.23 -33.28
C THR A 175 3.54 25.74 -33.02
N ILE A 176 2.50 24.92 -33.20
CA ILE A 176 1.10 25.23 -32.86
C ILE A 176 0.84 24.89 -31.40
N THR A 177 1.02 25.89 -30.54
CA THR A 177 0.80 25.85 -29.08
C THR A 177 0.13 27.13 -28.64
N LEU A 178 -0.55 27.14 -27.49
CA LEU A 178 -1.19 28.34 -26.96
C LEU A 178 -0.17 29.44 -26.65
N SER A 179 0.99 29.07 -26.07
CA SER A 179 2.08 29.99 -25.75
C SER A 179 3.38 29.20 -25.50
N SER A 180 4.48 29.93 -25.32
CA SER A 180 5.77 29.32 -24.96
C SER A 180 5.79 28.61 -23.58
N THR A 181 4.78 28.80 -22.74
CA THR A 181 4.67 28.17 -21.41
C THR A 181 3.53 27.17 -21.33
N ILE A 182 2.56 27.28 -22.22
CA ILE A 182 1.42 26.37 -22.34
C ILE A 182 1.51 25.72 -23.69
N HIS A 183 2.02 24.50 -23.69
CA HIS A 183 2.33 23.79 -24.93
C HIS A 183 1.14 23.03 -25.54
N ASP A 184 -0.03 23.03 -24.89
CA ASP A 184 -1.23 22.52 -25.53
C ASP A 184 -1.74 23.51 -26.59
N ALA A 185 -2.32 22.99 -27.67
CA ALA A 185 -2.82 23.77 -28.78
C ALA A 185 -4.29 24.17 -28.60
N ASN A 186 -4.68 25.31 -29.15
CA ASN A 186 -6.07 25.66 -29.25
C ASN A 186 -6.75 24.81 -30.35
N PRO A 187 -7.91 24.16 -30.09
CA PRO A 187 -8.64 23.41 -31.11
C PRO A 187 -8.89 24.18 -32.43
N ALA A 188 -9.15 25.49 -32.34
CA ALA A 188 -9.34 26.33 -33.52
C ALA A 188 -8.09 26.38 -34.41
N ASP A 189 -6.90 26.53 -33.81
CA ASP A 189 -5.64 26.60 -34.55
C ASP A 189 -5.29 25.23 -35.18
N VAL A 190 -5.64 24.14 -34.50
CA VAL A 190 -5.48 22.76 -35.02
C VAL A 190 -6.41 22.55 -36.25
N ILE A 191 -7.67 22.93 -36.12
CA ILE A 191 -8.65 22.78 -37.21
C ILE A 191 -8.30 23.70 -38.40
N GLU A 192 -7.84 24.92 -38.13
CA GLU A 192 -7.39 25.85 -39.17
C GLU A 192 -6.24 25.25 -39.98
N ASP A 193 -5.22 24.68 -39.31
CA ASP A 193 -4.09 24.06 -39.99
C ASP A 193 -4.50 22.77 -40.73
N LEU A 194 -5.35 21.92 -40.15
CA LEU A 194 -5.85 20.71 -40.79
C LEU A 194 -6.65 20.97 -42.06
N ILE A 195 -7.30 22.14 -42.15
CA ILE A 195 -8.09 22.53 -43.31
C ILE A 195 -7.26 23.31 -44.33
N SER A 196 -6.57 24.38 -43.88
CA SER A 196 -6.01 25.40 -44.75
C SER A 196 -4.54 25.19 -45.11
N ASN A 197 -3.82 24.25 -44.47
CA ASN A 197 -2.41 24.07 -44.73
C ASN A 197 -2.13 23.73 -46.21
N PRO A 198 -1.22 24.47 -46.89
CA PRO A 198 -0.99 24.27 -48.33
C PRO A 198 -0.36 22.93 -48.72
N ARG A 199 0.22 22.20 -47.73
CA ARG A 199 0.89 20.92 -48.00
C ARG A 199 -0.02 19.72 -47.75
N TYR A 200 -0.73 19.71 -46.65
CA TYR A 200 -1.51 18.57 -46.19
C TYR A 200 -2.96 18.92 -45.80
N GLY A 201 -3.34 20.22 -45.93
CA GLY A 201 -4.70 20.64 -45.59
C GLY A 201 -5.76 20.02 -46.48
N ALA A 202 -6.89 19.66 -45.87
CA ALA A 202 -7.97 18.94 -46.57
C ALA A 202 -8.74 19.80 -47.56
N ALA A 203 -8.92 21.10 -47.33
CA ALA A 203 -9.68 22.03 -48.11
C ALA A 203 -9.17 23.47 -47.98
N PRO A 204 -8.01 23.82 -48.59
CA PRO A 204 -7.37 25.12 -48.38
C PRO A 204 -8.23 26.35 -48.76
N SER A 205 -9.30 26.17 -49.53
CA SER A 205 -10.24 27.24 -49.93
C SER A 205 -11.48 27.32 -49.01
N LEU A 206 -11.66 26.43 -48.08
CA LEU A 206 -12.82 26.44 -47.19
C LEU A 206 -12.65 27.56 -46.14
N ASN A 207 -13.72 28.32 -45.94
CA ASN A 207 -13.76 29.37 -44.94
C ASN A 207 -14.49 28.90 -43.68
N ILE A 208 -13.94 29.22 -42.50
CA ILE A 208 -14.61 29.07 -41.19
C ILE A 208 -14.91 30.47 -40.70
N SER A 209 -16.17 30.89 -40.80
CA SER A 209 -16.56 32.31 -40.67
C SER A 209 -16.43 32.82 -39.21
N ASN A 210 -16.50 31.98 -38.20
CA ASN A 210 -16.45 32.36 -36.78
C ASN A 210 -15.27 31.73 -35.99
N LEU A 211 -14.18 31.43 -36.66
CA LEU A 211 -13.03 30.73 -36.06
C LEU A 211 -12.46 31.49 -34.85
N ASP A 212 -12.45 32.81 -34.87
CA ASP A 212 -11.94 33.64 -33.76
C ASP A 212 -12.83 33.58 -32.52
N GLU A 213 -14.13 33.46 -32.70
CA GLU A 213 -15.08 33.23 -31.59
C GLU A 213 -14.84 31.87 -30.93
N PHE A 214 -14.72 30.82 -31.74
CA PHE A 214 -14.41 29.47 -31.29
C PHE A 214 -13.04 29.40 -30.59
N ARG A 215 -12.02 30.07 -31.17
CA ARG A 215 -10.69 30.21 -30.56
C ARG A 215 -10.77 30.87 -29.17
N THR A 216 -11.57 31.92 -29.05
CA THR A 216 -11.78 32.63 -27.78
C THR A 216 -12.51 31.78 -26.78
N TYR A 217 -13.54 31.03 -27.18
CA TYR A 217 -14.24 30.09 -26.33
C TYR A 217 -13.30 29.01 -25.75
N CYS A 218 -12.60 28.27 -26.62
CA CYS A 218 -11.68 27.22 -26.19
C CYS A 218 -10.61 27.75 -25.25
N ARG A 219 -10.08 28.95 -25.51
CA ARG A 219 -9.07 29.59 -24.66
C ARG A 219 -9.64 30.02 -23.31
N ALA A 220 -10.83 30.65 -23.30
CA ALA A 220 -11.48 31.06 -22.05
C ALA A 220 -11.91 29.88 -21.19
N ALA A 221 -12.37 28.78 -21.80
CA ALA A 221 -12.80 27.57 -21.14
C ALA A 221 -11.65 26.62 -20.79
N ASN A 222 -10.41 26.96 -21.15
CA ASN A 222 -9.24 26.07 -20.97
C ASN A 222 -9.41 24.68 -21.62
N LEU A 223 -10.07 24.61 -22.76
CA LEU A 223 -10.30 23.40 -23.54
C LEU A 223 -9.21 23.26 -24.61
N LEU A 224 -8.00 22.92 -24.17
CA LEU A 224 -6.81 22.80 -25.00
C LEU A 224 -6.50 21.32 -25.28
N ILE A 225 -5.91 21.04 -26.45
CA ILE A 225 -5.65 19.71 -26.95
C ILE A 225 -4.20 19.52 -27.39
N SER A 226 -3.72 18.27 -27.38
CA SER A 226 -2.39 17.91 -27.90
C SER A 226 -2.45 16.59 -28.70
N PRO A 227 -3.18 16.57 -29.84
CA PRO A 227 -3.32 15.36 -30.64
C PRO A 227 -2.05 15.01 -31.42
N ALA A 228 -1.88 13.70 -31.68
CA ALA A 228 -1.00 13.18 -32.71
C ALA A 228 -1.84 12.33 -33.67
N PHE A 229 -2.00 12.76 -34.89
CA PHE A 229 -2.70 12.01 -35.93
C PHE A 229 -1.71 11.09 -36.63
N THR A 230 -1.74 9.81 -36.31
CA THR A 230 -0.81 8.79 -36.82
C THR A 230 -1.39 7.97 -37.97
N GLU A 231 -2.70 8.12 -38.25
CA GLU A 231 -3.42 7.38 -39.27
C GLU A 231 -4.15 8.33 -40.19
N GLN A 232 -4.32 7.90 -41.44
CA GLN A 232 -5.11 8.66 -42.42
C GLN A 232 -6.59 8.45 -42.13
N ARG A 233 -7.30 9.55 -41.83
CA ARG A 233 -8.77 9.58 -41.59
C ARG A 233 -9.40 10.68 -42.37
N GLU A 234 -10.71 10.63 -42.53
CA GLU A 234 -11.44 11.71 -43.18
C GLU A 234 -11.44 12.98 -42.34
N ALA A 235 -11.16 14.14 -42.96
CA ALA A 235 -10.99 15.40 -42.22
C ALA A 235 -12.26 15.79 -41.45
N HIS A 236 -13.44 15.54 -42.01
CA HIS A 236 -14.70 15.88 -41.35
C HIS A 236 -14.92 15.08 -40.07
N GLU A 237 -14.50 13.79 -40.01
CA GLU A 237 -14.60 12.96 -38.79
C GLU A 237 -13.70 13.51 -37.69
N ILE A 238 -12.45 13.86 -38.04
CA ILE A 238 -11.49 14.44 -37.08
C ILE A 238 -12.02 15.79 -36.56
N ILE A 239 -12.54 16.64 -37.43
CA ILE A 239 -13.07 17.97 -37.05
C ILE A 239 -14.28 17.82 -36.14
N ASN A 240 -15.23 16.93 -36.47
CA ASN A 240 -16.40 16.69 -35.62
C ASN A 240 -16.00 16.15 -34.25
N GLU A 241 -15.09 15.18 -34.20
CA GLU A 241 -14.59 14.58 -32.94
C GLU A 241 -13.91 15.64 -32.03
N ILE A 242 -13.09 16.52 -32.62
CA ILE A 242 -12.49 17.64 -31.87
C ILE A 242 -13.57 18.58 -31.35
N VAL A 243 -14.47 19.04 -32.23
CA VAL A 243 -15.50 20.05 -31.93
C VAL A 243 -16.47 19.52 -30.86
N GLU A 244 -16.94 18.30 -30.98
CA GLU A 244 -17.82 17.64 -30.00
C GLU A 244 -17.11 17.47 -28.64
N SER A 245 -15.82 17.09 -28.66
CA SER A 245 -15.05 16.90 -27.44
C SER A 245 -14.90 18.18 -26.62
N VAL A 246 -14.96 19.34 -27.24
CA VAL A 246 -14.88 20.65 -26.57
C VAL A 246 -16.25 21.34 -26.41
N ASN A 247 -17.33 20.55 -26.38
CA ASN A 247 -18.69 21.05 -26.16
C ASN A 247 -19.16 22.09 -27.19
N CYS A 248 -18.89 21.83 -28.49
CA CYS A 248 -19.26 22.64 -29.60
C CYS A 248 -19.96 21.80 -30.68
N ALA A 249 -20.54 22.45 -31.65
CA ALA A 249 -21.13 21.84 -32.86
C ALA A 249 -20.65 22.54 -34.13
N VAL A 250 -20.47 21.74 -35.20
CA VAL A 250 -20.20 22.28 -36.56
C VAL A 250 -21.53 22.61 -37.23
N VAL A 251 -21.65 23.80 -37.74
CA VAL A 251 -22.84 24.31 -38.40
C VAL A 251 -22.49 24.62 -39.86
N PRO A 252 -23.05 23.90 -40.81
CA PRO A 252 -22.98 24.27 -42.22
C PRO A 252 -23.72 25.60 -42.44
N SER A 253 -23.09 26.56 -43.13
CA SER A 253 -23.67 27.84 -43.44
C SER A 253 -23.39 28.19 -44.90
N PRO A 254 -24.21 29.01 -45.57
CA PRO A 254 -23.93 29.47 -46.92
C PRO A 254 -22.56 30.12 -47.11
N ASP A 255 -22.02 30.73 -46.07
CA ASP A 255 -20.71 31.40 -46.07
C ASP A 255 -19.54 30.47 -45.75
N GLY A 256 -19.78 29.16 -45.56
CA GLY A 256 -18.78 28.16 -45.17
C GLY A 256 -19.21 27.39 -43.94
N LEU A 257 -18.23 27.01 -43.08
CA LEU A 257 -18.51 26.36 -41.81
C LEU A 257 -18.50 27.37 -40.66
N LYS A 258 -19.36 27.16 -39.68
CA LYS A 258 -19.35 27.85 -38.39
C LYS A 258 -19.15 26.80 -37.31
N ILE A 259 -18.45 27.15 -36.20
CA ILE A 259 -18.33 26.31 -35.02
C ILE A 259 -18.92 27.07 -33.84
N LYS A 260 -20.06 26.63 -33.32
CA LYS A 260 -20.78 27.29 -32.23
C LYS A 260 -20.67 26.45 -30.94
N SER A 261 -20.43 27.13 -29.81
CA SER A 261 -20.36 26.44 -28.50
C SER A 261 -21.75 26.25 -27.90
N PHE A 262 -21.92 25.20 -27.13
CA PHE A 262 -23.09 25.03 -26.26
C PHE A 262 -22.99 25.84 -24.97
N GLY A 263 -21.91 26.57 -24.72
CA GLY A 263 -21.70 27.40 -23.52
C GLY A 263 -22.83 28.40 -23.33
N ASP A 264 -23.28 28.58 -22.11
CA ASP A 264 -24.40 29.44 -21.71
C ASP A 264 -24.02 30.52 -20.69
N ALA A 265 -22.77 30.56 -20.27
CA ALA A 265 -22.24 31.53 -19.31
C ALA A 265 -20.96 32.18 -19.81
N ALA A 266 -20.72 33.42 -19.37
CA ALA A 266 -19.47 34.11 -19.64
C ALA A 266 -18.31 33.39 -18.92
N LEU A 267 -17.21 33.13 -19.65
CA LEU A 267 -16.03 32.44 -19.19
C LEU A 267 -14.80 33.33 -19.36
N THR A 268 -13.88 33.29 -18.41
CA THR A 268 -12.62 34.01 -18.47
C THR A 268 -11.46 33.08 -18.15
N GLY A 269 -10.54 32.94 -19.08
CA GLY A 269 -9.33 32.12 -18.91
C GLY A 269 -8.23 32.55 -19.86
N HIS A 270 -6.99 32.30 -19.49
CA HIS A 270 -5.80 32.63 -20.30
C HIS A 270 -5.78 34.05 -20.86
N GLY A 271 -6.33 35.03 -20.13
CA GLY A 271 -6.33 36.44 -20.48
C GLY A 271 -7.36 36.87 -21.51
N VAL A 272 -8.36 36.04 -21.81
CA VAL A 272 -9.50 36.36 -22.69
C VAL A 272 -10.81 36.05 -21.97
N THR A 273 -11.87 36.77 -22.40
CA THR A 273 -13.24 36.53 -21.92
C THR A 273 -14.11 36.18 -23.12
N PHE A 274 -14.82 35.06 -23.02
CA PHE A 274 -15.86 34.66 -23.94
C PHE A 274 -17.21 34.94 -23.28
N THR A 275 -18.11 35.55 -24.07
CA THR A 275 -19.49 35.81 -23.66
C THR A 275 -20.40 35.23 -24.74
N PRO A 276 -21.22 34.21 -24.42
CA PRO A 276 -22.12 33.61 -25.40
C PRO A 276 -23.23 34.59 -25.78
N ASP A 277 -23.62 34.59 -27.07
CA ASP A 277 -24.82 35.27 -27.52
C ASP A 277 -26.01 34.32 -27.34
N LEU A 278 -26.84 34.62 -26.36
CA LEU A 278 -28.06 33.87 -26.07
C LEU A 278 -29.31 34.60 -26.54
N THR A 279 -29.19 35.65 -27.38
CA THR A 279 -30.30 36.43 -27.87
C THR A 279 -31.15 35.59 -28.81
N PRO A 280 -32.45 35.40 -28.55
CA PRO A 280 -33.32 34.67 -29.47
C PRO A 280 -33.42 35.36 -30.82
N VAL A 281 -33.24 34.56 -31.88
CA VAL A 281 -33.34 35.06 -33.25
C VAL A 281 -34.82 35.38 -33.62
N TYR A 282 -35.72 34.53 -33.13
CA TYR A 282 -37.16 34.69 -33.30
C TYR A 282 -37.90 34.35 -32.00
N HIS A 283 -39.06 34.97 -31.82
CA HIS A 283 -40.07 34.63 -30.84
C HIS A 283 -41.22 33.90 -31.54
N LEU A 284 -41.34 32.62 -31.41
CA LEU A 284 -42.36 31.77 -32.04
C LEU A 284 -43.59 31.65 -31.13
N THR A 285 -44.76 31.74 -31.70
CA THR A 285 -46.04 31.60 -31.02
C THR A 285 -46.88 30.50 -31.66
N ASP A 286 -48.02 30.15 -31.09
CA ASP A 286 -48.98 29.17 -31.63
C ASP A 286 -49.37 29.44 -33.08
N ASP A 287 -49.36 30.72 -33.54
CA ASP A 287 -49.70 31.13 -34.92
C ASP A 287 -48.59 30.84 -35.91
N ASP A 288 -47.38 30.54 -35.47
CA ASP A 288 -46.22 30.32 -36.34
C ASP A 288 -45.98 28.84 -36.65
N PHE A 289 -46.49 27.93 -35.82
CA PHE A 289 -46.34 26.51 -36.02
C PHE A 289 -47.30 25.95 -37.06
N LEU A 290 -46.81 25.09 -37.94
CA LEU A 290 -47.61 24.38 -38.92
C LEU A 290 -48.05 23.03 -38.35
N GLY A 291 -49.28 22.62 -38.60
CA GLY A 291 -49.89 21.35 -38.14
C GLY A 291 -51.17 21.60 -37.36
N GLU A 292 -52.19 20.78 -37.63
CA GLU A 292 -53.52 21.01 -37.08
C GLU A 292 -53.75 20.27 -35.74
N ASP A 293 -53.17 19.09 -35.58
CA ASP A 293 -53.44 18.19 -34.42
C ASP A 293 -52.35 18.26 -33.31
N GLU A 294 -51.07 18.29 -33.69
CA GLU A 294 -49.92 18.37 -32.80
C GLU A 294 -48.84 19.29 -33.41
N PRO A 295 -48.99 20.60 -33.31
CA PRO A 295 -48.07 21.55 -33.94
C PRO A 295 -46.65 21.50 -33.33
N VAL A 296 -46.52 21.15 -32.06
CA VAL A 296 -45.24 20.94 -31.40
C VAL A 296 -45.23 19.55 -30.72
N LYS A 297 -44.33 18.71 -31.16
CA LYS A 297 -44.12 17.39 -30.52
C LYS A 297 -42.99 17.48 -29.48
N VAL A 298 -43.26 17.00 -28.29
CA VAL A 298 -42.28 17.02 -27.23
C VAL A 298 -41.83 15.59 -26.90
N ARG A 299 -40.54 15.35 -26.96
CA ARG A 299 -39.91 14.13 -26.53
C ARG A 299 -39.15 14.38 -25.21
N ARG A 300 -39.53 13.74 -24.16
CA ARG A 300 -38.85 13.87 -22.87
C ARG A 300 -38.15 12.60 -22.49
N SER A 301 -36.85 12.67 -22.25
CA SER A 301 -36.08 11.60 -21.61
C SER A 301 -36.48 11.46 -20.15
N ARG A 302 -36.76 10.22 -19.70
CA ARG A 302 -37.15 9.97 -18.30
C ARG A 302 -35.95 10.21 -17.40
N ASP A 303 -36.18 10.67 -16.18
CA ASP A 303 -35.14 10.83 -15.16
C ASP A 303 -34.47 9.51 -14.83
N THR A 304 -35.20 8.39 -14.98
CA THR A 304 -34.70 7.04 -14.80
C THR A 304 -33.77 6.54 -15.89
N ASP A 305 -33.76 7.18 -17.06
CA ASP A 305 -33.03 6.72 -18.25
C ASP A 305 -31.79 7.57 -18.54
N ALA A 306 -31.64 8.73 -17.88
CA ALA A 306 -30.51 9.62 -18.04
C ALA A 306 -29.23 9.02 -17.45
N TYR A 307 -28.11 9.16 -18.15
CA TYR A 307 -26.81 8.79 -17.63
C TYR A 307 -26.37 9.75 -16.53
N ASN A 308 -25.91 9.22 -15.41
CA ASN A 308 -25.45 9.97 -14.25
C ASN A 308 -23.97 9.75 -13.90
N HIS A 309 -23.28 9.01 -14.76
CA HIS A 309 -21.86 8.73 -14.68
C HIS A 309 -21.25 8.71 -16.08
N VAL A 310 -20.20 9.48 -16.28
CA VAL A 310 -19.43 9.60 -17.52
C VAL A 310 -17.99 9.25 -17.25
N GLN A 311 -17.40 8.48 -18.16
CA GLN A 311 -15.99 8.13 -18.13
C GLN A 311 -15.30 8.57 -19.42
N ILE A 312 -14.14 9.23 -19.28
CA ILE A 312 -13.30 9.63 -20.41
C ILE A 312 -11.93 8.99 -20.25
N GLU A 313 -11.56 8.22 -21.25
CA GLU A 313 -10.21 7.68 -21.41
C GLU A 313 -9.37 8.72 -22.16
N TYR A 314 -8.27 9.16 -21.55
CA TYR A 314 -7.39 10.20 -22.08
C TYR A 314 -5.93 9.77 -21.94
N ILE A 315 -5.00 10.49 -22.55
CA ILE A 315 -3.56 10.24 -22.45
C ILE A 315 -2.97 11.14 -21.37
N ASN A 316 -2.46 10.56 -20.28
CA ASN A 316 -1.90 11.36 -19.20
C ASN A 316 -0.41 11.69 -19.44
N ARG A 317 -0.10 12.96 -19.70
CA ARG A 317 1.28 13.47 -19.87
C ARG A 317 2.15 13.23 -18.66
N TYR A 318 1.58 13.34 -17.44
CA TYR A 318 2.30 13.15 -16.17
C TYR A 318 2.53 11.68 -15.82
N ASN A 319 1.83 10.77 -16.49
CA ASN A 319 2.03 9.34 -16.41
C ASN A 319 2.63 8.78 -17.71
N GLN A 320 3.73 9.41 -18.17
CA GLN A 320 4.47 8.99 -19.36
C GLN A 320 3.60 8.79 -20.63
N TYR A 321 2.53 9.54 -20.75
CA TYR A 321 1.55 9.41 -21.84
C TYR A 321 0.85 8.05 -21.87
N ASN A 322 0.73 7.40 -20.72
CA ASN A 322 -0.15 6.24 -20.61
C ASN A 322 -1.61 6.66 -20.59
N THR A 323 -2.46 5.77 -21.07
CA THR A 323 -3.89 5.97 -21.03
C THR A 323 -4.43 5.86 -19.62
N GLU A 324 -5.23 6.83 -19.21
CA GLU A 324 -5.93 6.86 -17.92
C GLU A 324 -7.40 7.22 -18.13
N THR A 325 -8.22 6.92 -17.14
CA THR A 325 -9.64 7.24 -17.15
C THR A 325 -9.96 8.27 -16.08
N VAL A 326 -10.66 9.31 -16.44
CA VAL A 326 -11.31 10.26 -15.52
C VAL A 326 -12.80 10.00 -15.49
N GLU A 327 -13.43 10.24 -14.37
CA GLU A 327 -14.88 10.10 -14.18
C GLU A 327 -15.51 11.42 -13.73
N ALA A 328 -16.74 11.65 -14.20
CA ALA A 328 -17.66 12.63 -13.65
C ALA A 328 -18.96 11.93 -13.27
N LYS A 329 -19.51 12.24 -12.09
CA LYS A 329 -20.74 11.62 -11.61
C LYS A 329 -21.59 12.60 -10.81
N ASP A 330 -22.88 12.46 -10.90
CA ASP A 330 -23.84 13.15 -10.03
C ASP A 330 -24.29 12.23 -8.92
N GLN A 331 -23.74 12.45 -7.72
CA GLN A 331 -24.01 11.60 -6.57
C GLN A 331 -25.45 11.64 -6.11
N ALA A 332 -26.11 12.79 -6.20
CA ALA A 332 -27.51 12.95 -5.81
C ALA A 332 -28.43 12.14 -6.72
N ASN A 333 -28.20 12.17 -8.02
CA ASN A 333 -28.95 11.38 -8.99
C ASN A 333 -28.68 9.88 -8.84
N ILE A 334 -27.44 9.49 -8.54
CA ILE A 334 -27.08 8.08 -8.27
C ILE A 334 -27.80 7.56 -7.03
N GLU A 335 -27.92 8.35 -5.97
CA GLU A 335 -28.62 7.94 -4.75
C GLU A 335 -30.13 7.77 -4.99
N MET A 336 -30.70 8.59 -5.86
CA MET A 336 -32.15 8.52 -6.17
C MET A 336 -32.51 7.41 -7.16
N PHE A 337 -31.68 7.19 -8.19
CA PHE A 337 -32.05 6.35 -9.34
C PHE A 337 -31.08 5.22 -9.63
N GLY A 338 -30.00 5.06 -8.84
CA GLY A 338 -28.91 4.10 -9.06
C GLY A 338 -27.89 4.57 -10.10
N LEU A 339 -26.75 3.89 -10.13
CA LEU A 339 -25.68 4.19 -11.07
C LEU A 339 -26.06 3.82 -12.49
N ARG A 340 -25.93 4.78 -13.42
CA ARG A 340 -26.09 4.60 -14.86
C ARG A 340 -24.92 5.24 -15.58
N SER A 341 -24.01 4.39 -16.02
CA SER A 341 -22.79 4.79 -16.70
C SER A 341 -23.02 4.87 -18.21
N GLU A 342 -22.57 5.95 -18.81
CA GLU A 342 -22.37 6.02 -20.25
C GLU A 342 -21.21 5.10 -20.64
N GLU A 343 -21.18 4.61 -21.87
CA GLU A 343 -20.03 3.89 -22.42
C GLU A 343 -18.79 4.80 -22.40
N PRO A 344 -17.61 4.31 -21.92
CA PRO A 344 -16.41 5.13 -21.83
C PRO A 344 -16.01 5.74 -23.18
N GLN A 345 -15.80 7.05 -23.20
CA GLN A 345 -15.39 7.77 -24.40
C GLN A 345 -13.87 7.86 -24.47
N LYS A 346 -13.28 7.52 -25.63
CA LYS A 346 -11.83 7.63 -25.88
C LYS A 346 -11.51 8.97 -26.51
N LEU A 347 -11.00 9.91 -25.72
CA LEU A 347 -10.63 11.25 -26.16
C LEU A 347 -9.12 11.46 -26.01
N THR A 348 -8.34 10.81 -26.89
CA THR A 348 -6.86 10.82 -26.88
C THR A 348 -6.24 12.17 -27.24
N PHE A 349 -7.05 13.18 -27.57
CA PHE A 349 -6.60 14.56 -27.82
C PHE A 349 -6.17 15.29 -26.55
N PHE A 350 -6.68 14.89 -25.39
CA PHE A 350 -6.37 15.51 -24.11
C PHE A 350 -5.19 14.83 -23.45
N CYS A 351 -4.21 15.65 -23.06
CA CYS A 351 -3.01 15.16 -22.36
C CYS A 351 -2.91 15.72 -20.92
N GLU A 352 -3.90 16.51 -20.48
CA GLU A 352 -3.96 17.14 -19.18
C GLU A 352 -5.16 16.62 -18.37
N PRO A 353 -4.95 16.02 -17.18
CA PRO A 353 -6.03 15.45 -16.37
C PRO A 353 -7.14 16.44 -16.02
N LYS A 354 -6.78 17.72 -15.79
CA LYS A 354 -7.75 18.77 -15.45
C LYS A 354 -8.71 19.02 -16.60
N ILE A 355 -8.19 19.08 -17.81
CA ILE A 355 -8.99 19.30 -19.02
C ILE A 355 -9.90 18.12 -19.28
N ALA A 356 -9.37 16.88 -19.21
CA ALA A 356 -10.16 15.67 -19.39
C ALA A 356 -11.32 15.57 -18.39
N ARG A 357 -11.09 15.95 -17.13
CA ARG A 357 -12.15 15.99 -16.11
C ARG A 357 -13.18 17.08 -16.40
N HIS A 358 -12.74 18.25 -16.82
CA HIS A 358 -13.64 19.34 -17.21
C HIS A 358 -14.57 18.92 -18.35
N VAL A 359 -14.03 18.26 -19.38
CA VAL A 359 -14.80 17.70 -20.49
C VAL A 359 -15.80 16.64 -20.00
N ALA A 360 -15.39 15.75 -19.10
CA ALA A 360 -16.29 14.76 -18.50
C ALA A 360 -17.46 15.41 -17.76
N GLN A 361 -17.22 16.51 -17.05
CA GLN A 361 -18.26 17.27 -16.34
C GLN A 361 -19.21 17.96 -17.30
N LEU A 362 -18.70 18.63 -18.34
CA LEU A 362 -19.54 19.27 -19.38
C LEU A 362 -20.47 18.24 -20.04
N ARG A 363 -19.92 17.05 -20.38
CA ARG A 363 -20.71 15.98 -20.97
C ARG A 363 -21.79 15.44 -20.00
N LEU A 364 -21.41 15.22 -18.73
CA LEU A 364 -22.36 14.77 -17.71
C LEU A 364 -23.50 15.77 -17.52
N GLN A 365 -23.20 17.06 -17.45
CA GLN A 365 -24.20 18.09 -17.30
C GLN A 365 -25.19 18.10 -18.47
N ARG A 366 -24.67 18.00 -19.71
CA ARG A 366 -25.54 17.92 -20.88
C ARG A 366 -26.47 16.73 -20.86
N LEU A 367 -25.96 15.52 -20.50
CA LEU A 367 -26.75 14.28 -20.40
C LEU A 367 -27.80 14.32 -19.31
N LEU A 368 -27.55 15.05 -18.22
CA LEU A 368 -28.46 15.13 -17.07
C LEU A 368 -29.55 16.19 -17.21
N TYR A 369 -29.20 17.35 -17.79
CA TYR A 369 -30.05 18.52 -17.72
C TYR A 369 -30.75 18.86 -19.03
N VAL A 370 -30.25 18.42 -20.20
CA VAL A 370 -30.94 18.58 -21.49
C VAL A 370 -31.81 17.35 -21.71
N ARG A 371 -33.11 17.47 -21.49
CA ARG A 371 -34.02 16.31 -21.48
C ARG A 371 -35.20 16.43 -22.44
N ASN A 372 -35.58 17.67 -22.77
CA ASN A 372 -36.66 17.91 -23.66
C ASN A 372 -36.14 18.21 -25.07
N GLU A 373 -36.64 17.47 -26.01
CA GLU A 373 -36.48 17.68 -27.46
C GLU A 373 -37.83 18.08 -28.05
N TYR A 374 -37.81 19.11 -28.85
CA TYR A 374 -38.99 19.66 -29.48
C TYR A 374 -38.86 19.47 -31.00
N GLU A 375 -39.91 18.94 -31.63
CA GLU A 375 -40.04 18.87 -33.08
C GLU A 375 -41.25 19.66 -33.51
N PHE A 376 -41.06 20.61 -34.42
CA PHE A 376 -42.13 21.47 -34.93
C PHE A 376 -41.84 21.89 -36.36
N GLN A 377 -42.88 22.33 -37.10
CA GLN A 377 -42.77 22.78 -38.45
C GLN A 377 -43.04 24.26 -38.56
N LEU A 378 -42.22 24.93 -39.41
CA LEU A 378 -42.34 26.37 -39.67
C LEU A 378 -42.44 26.63 -41.15
N GLY A 379 -43.09 27.73 -41.50
CA GLY A 379 -43.14 28.20 -42.90
C GLY A 379 -41.84 28.85 -43.37
N TRP A 380 -41.70 29.04 -44.66
CA TRP A 380 -40.52 29.62 -45.33
C TRP A 380 -40.10 31.01 -44.80
N LYS A 381 -40.95 31.72 -44.10
CA LYS A 381 -40.60 32.96 -43.38
C LYS A 381 -39.36 32.83 -42.50
N TYR A 382 -39.11 31.62 -42.03
CA TYR A 382 -38.05 31.31 -41.09
C TYR A 382 -36.82 30.61 -41.70
N CYS A 383 -36.69 30.70 -43.06
CA CYS A 383 -35.62 30.02 -43.81
C CYS A 383 -34.18 30.45 -43.46
N LEU A 384 -34.00 31.49 -42.68
CA LEU A 384 -32.70 31.97 -42.20
C LEU A 384 -32.26 31.32 -40.87
N LEU A 385 -33.10 30.47 -40.29
CA LEU A 385 -32.71 29.71 -39.08
C LEU A 385 -31.63 28.70 -39.39
N GLU A 386 -30.58 28.72 -38.61
CA GLU A 386 -29.48 27.77 -38.69
C GLU A 386 -29.46 26.86 -37.42
N PRO A 387 -28.91 25.67 -37.49
CA PRO A 387 -28.59 24.91 -36.29
C PRO A 387 -27.79 25.76 -35.30
N MET A 388 -27.99 25.52 -34.01
CA MET A 388 -27.42 26.27 -32.85
C MET A 388 -28.01 27.66 -32.62
N ASP A 389 -28.95 28.17 -33.48
CA ASP A 389 -29.70 29.38 -33.16
C ASP A 389 -30.67 29.14 -32.00
N ILE A 390 -30.88 30.15 -31.18
CA ILE A 390 -31.83 30.16 -30.09
C ILE A 390 -33.12 30.84 -30.54
N VAL A 391 -34.24 30.19 -30.29
CA VAL A 391 -35.57 30.78 -30.48
C VAL A 391 -36.35 30.64 -29.18
N THR A 392 -37.32 31.50 -28.93
CA THR A 392 -38.27 31.28 -27.85
C THR A 392 -39.59 30.75 -28.38
N MET A 393 -40.23 29.87 -27.66
CA MET A 393 -41.51 29.25 -27.96
C MET A 393 -42.52 29.65 -26.91
N THR A 394 -43.70 30.08 -27.38
CA THR A 394 -44.89 30.31 -26.58
C THR A 394 -45.98 29.40 -27.09
N ASP A 395 -46.38 28.40 -26.24
CA ASP A 395 -47.47 27.45 -26.51
C ASP A 395 -48.28 27.25 -25.25
N VAL A 396 -49.52 27.70 -25.34
CA VAL A 396 -50.45 27.63 -24.17
C VAL A 396 -50.78 26.21 -23.77
N SER A 397 -50.86 25.30 -24.76
CA SER A 397 -51.19 23.89 -24.53
C SER A 397 -50.11 23.13 -23.75
N LEU A 398 -48.83 23.46 -24.06
CA LEU A 398 -47.67 22.89 -23.39
C LEU A 398 -47.24 23.68 -22.17
N GLY A 399 -47.89 24.84 -21.89
CA GLY A 399 -47.55 25.71 -20.77
C GLY A 399 -46.18 26.41 -20.95
N LEU A 400 -45.77 26.61 -22.21
CA LEU A 400 -44.54 27.31 -22.55
C LEU A 400 -44.83 28.81 -22.72
N ASP A 401 -44.04 29.64 -22.03
CA ASP A 401 -44.14 31.11 -22.15
C ASP A 401 -42.72 31.66 -22.36
N GLN A 402 -42.44 32.10 -23.60
CA GLN A 402 -41.13 32.56 -24.08
C GLN A 402 -40.00 31.58 -23.70
N PHE A 403 -40.29 30.29 -23.75
CA PHE A 403 -39.36 29.24 -23.40
C PHE A 403 -38.24 29.13 -24.43
N ALA A 404 -36.98 29.29 -23.99
CA ALA A 404 -35.83 29.27 -24.89
C ALA A 404 -35.47 27.82 -25.27
N VAL A 405 -35.38 27.61 -26.61
CA VAL A 405 -34.90 26.35 -27.17
C VAL A 405 -33.78 26.62 -28.18
N ARG A 406 -32.85 25.69 -28.30
CA ARG A 406 -31.75 25.74 -29.25
C ARG A 406 -32.04 24.78 -30.39
N ILE A 407 -31.98 25.26 -31.60
CA ILE A 407 -32.17 24.47 -32.78
C ILE A 407 -30.99 23.51 -32.96
N THR A 408 -31.27 22.22 -33.07
CA THR A 408 -30.26 21.19 -33.33
C THR A 408 -30.25 20.75 -34.80
N ARG A 409 -31.41 20.82 -35.47
CA ARG A 409 -31.57 20.40 -36.87
C ARG A 409 -32.63 21.23 -37.59
N VAL A 410 -32.36 21.54 -38.84
CA VAL A 410 -33.27 22.19 -39.76
C VAL A 410 -33.35 21.33 -41.02
N GLU A 411 -34.54 20.89 -41.40
CA GLU A 411 -34.81 20.14 -42.62
C GLU A 411 -35.84 20.88 -43.44
N GLU A 412 -35.52 21.19 -44.68
CA GLU A 412 -36.41 21.82 -45.63
C GLU A 412 -36.97 20.76 -46.58
N ASP A 413 -38.28 20.77 -46.83
CA ASP A 413 -38.92 19.92 -47.80
C ASP A 413 -39.15 20.62 -49.16
N ASP A 414 -39.63 19.89 -50.15
CA ASP A 414 -39.88 20.43 -51.52
C ASP A 414 -40.96 21.51 -51.55
N ASP A 415 -41.80 21.64 -50.52
CA ASP A 415 -42.89 22.64 -50.40
C ASP A 415 -42.42 23.85 -49.58
N GLY A 416 -41.17 23.92 -49.18
CA GLY A 416 -40.57 25.00 -48.37
C GLY A 416 -41.04 25.01 -46.93
N VAL A 417 -41.47 23.85 -46.40
CA VAL A 417 -41.74 23.67 -44.98
C VAL A 417 -40.45 23.31 -44.27
N LEU A 418 -40.19 23.96 -43.17
CA LEU A 418 -39.00 23.72 -42.33
C LEU A 418 -39.39 22.83 -41.15
N THR A 419 -38.89 21.63 -41.10
CA THR A 419 -38.98 20.78 -39.93
C THR A 419 -37.79 21.07 -39.01
N ILE A 420 -38.10 21.58 -37.83
CA ILE A 420 -37.12 22.01 -36.84
C ILE A 420 -37.08 20.98 -35.70
N THR A 421 -35.89 20.51 -35.36
CA THR A 421 -35.63 19.84 -34.11
C THR A 421 -34.87 20.78 -33.19
N ALA A 422 -35.29 20.90 -31.95
CA ALA A 422 -34.67 21.79 -30.97
C ALA A 422 -34.58 21.13 -29.59
N GLU A 423 -33.59 21.50 -28.81
CA GLU A 423 -33.41 21.08 -27.44
C GLU A 423 -33.62 22.23 -26.48
N GLU A 424 -34.02 21.94 -25.23
CA GLU A 424 -34.15 22.99 -24.23
C GLU A 424 -32.82 23.67 -23.89
N VAL A 425 -32.86 24.96 -23.62
CA VAL A 425 -31.72 25.73 -23.13
C VAL A 425 -31.82 25.79 -21.60
N ALA A 426 -31.07 24.91 -20.91
CA ALA A 426 -31.01 24.90 -19.46
C ALA A 426 -29.90 25.86 -19.00
N GLU A 427 -30.27 27.09 -18.59
CA GLU A 427 -29.31 28.08 -18.12
C GLU A 427 -28.50 27.60 -16.93
N GLY A 428 -27.16 27.85 -16.92
CA GLY A 428 -26.24 27.49 -15.87
C GLY A 428 -25.85 26.00 -15.84
N SER A 429 -26.34 25.18 -16.78
CA SER A 429 -26.03 23.76 -16.83
C SER A 429 -24.75 23.40 -17.60
N ARG A 430 -24.14 24.37 -18.28
CA ARG A 430 -23.08 24.16 -19.27
C ARG A 430 -21.76 24.86 -18.95
N SER A 431 -21.65 25.41 -17.73
CA SER A 431 -20.42 25.89 -17.17
C SER A 431 -19.99 24.92 -16.05
N ALA A 432 -19.04 24.02 -16.33
CA ALA A 432 -18.52 23.14 -15.31
C ALA A 432 -17.72 23.93 -14.28
N ILE A 433 -17.98 23.66 -13.01
CA ILE A 433 -17.16 24.21 -11.93
C ILE A 433 -15.78 23.52 -12.00
N GLU A 434 -14.72 24.28 -12.16
CA GLU A 434 -13.37 23.76 -12.00
C GLU A 434 -13.15 23.42 -10.53
N TYR A 435 -13.10 22.13 -10.23
CA TYR A 435 -12.56 21.68 -8.96
C TYR A 435 -11.06 21.56 -9.12
N ASP A 436 -10.31 22.23 -8.23
CA ASP A 436 -8.89 21.97 -8.11
C ASP A 436 -8.69 20.48 -7.86
N LEU A 437 -7.91 19.86 -8.73
CA LEU A 437 -7.45 18.51 -8.48
C LEU A 437 -6.68 18.54 -7.18
N GLN A 438 -7.06 17.70 -6.24
CA GLN A 438 -6.19 17.37 -5.14
C GLN A 438 -4.84 17.02 -5.76
N ALA A 439 -3.79 17.73 -5.34
CA ALA A 439 -2.47 17.53 -5.93
C ALA A 439 -2.23 16.03 -6.01
N SER A 440 -1.96 15.54 -7.20
CA SER A 440 -1.51 14.16 -7.39
C SER A 440 -0.44 13.93 -6.34
N ASN A 441 -0.53 12.85 -5.57
CA ASN A 441 0.51 12.47 -4.61
C ASN A 441 1.80 12.11 -5.34
N GLY A 442 2.19 12.97 -6.33
CA GLY A 442 3.48 12.93 -6.99
C GLY A 442 3.87 11.55 -7.49
N TYR A 443 2.94 10.84 -8.18
CA TYR A 443 3.38 9.74 -9.01
C TYR A 443 4.30 10.35 -10.06
N GLN A 444 5.58 10.38 -9.74
CA GLN A 444 6.61 10.56 -10.75
C GLN A 444 6.63 9.25 -11.51
N GLY A 445 5.99 9.26 -12.65
CA GLY A 445 5.96 8.14 -13.57
C GLY A 445 7.38 7.70 -13.82
N GLY A 446 7.80 6.70 -13.10
CA GLY A 446 9.17 6.49 -13.16
C GLY A 446 9.56 5.08 -13.31
N ASN A 447 10.37 4.92 -14.20
CA ASN A 447 11.42 3.95 -14.20
C ASN A 447 12.55 4.46 -13.26
N GLU A 448 12.17 5.03 -12.12
CA GLU A 448 13.10 5.46 -11.07
C GLU A 448 13.54 4.25 -10.25
N GLU A 449 14.74 4.37 -9.67
CA GLU A 449 15.27 3.33 -8.78
C GLU A 449 14.31 3.11 -7.60
N PRO A 450 14.00 1.85 -7.25
CA PRO A 450 13.04 1.54 -6.19
C PRO A 450 13.53 1.94 -4.80
N GLY A 451 14.84 2.17 -4.65
CA GLY A 451 15.48 2.37 -3.37
C GLY A 451 15.54 1.10 -2.52
N ASN A 452 16.21 1.16 -1.39
CA ASN A 452 16.28 0.04 -0.46
C ASN A 452 14.98 -0.13 0.32
N VAL A 453 14.73 -1.34 0.80
CA VAL A 453 13.69 -1.57 1.80
C VAL A 453 14.02 -0.79 3.08
N ASN A 454 12.99 -0.32 3.78
CA ASN A 454 13.15 0.13 5.16
C ASN A 454 13.63 -1.05 6.01
N ALA A 455 14.27 -0.78 7.15
CA ALA A 455 14.71 -1.85 8.03
C ALA A 455 13.56 -2.82 8.33
N PRO A 456 13.64 -4.09 7.88
CA PRO A 456 12.55 -5.04 8.02
C PRO A 456 12.40 -5.48 9.48
N ALA A 457 11.18 -5.74 9.91
CA ALA A 457 10.94 -6.43 11.17
C ALA A 457 10.82 -7.92 10.91
N ILE A 458 11.76 -8.70 11.45
CA ILE A 458 11.86 -10.15 11.29
C ILE A 458 11.60 -10.80 12.65
N PHE A 459 10.67 -11.75 12.73
CA PHE A 459 10.30 -12.39 13.97
C PHE A 459 9.65 -13.75 13.71
N GLU A 460 9.57 -14.60 14.76
CA GLU A 460 8.83 -15.85 14.73
C GLU A 460 7.52 -15.68 15.51
N PRO A 461 6.36 -16.00 14.92
CA PRO A 461 5.08 -15.95 15.60
C PRO A 461 4.94 -17.10 16.62
N PRO A 462 3.96 -17.03 17.56
CA PRO A 462 3.58 -18.18 18.38
C PRO A 462 3.10 -19.34 17.51
N LEU A 463 3.38 -20.56 17.92
CA LEU A 463 2.96 -21.76 17.18
C LEU A 463 1.44 -21.88 17.04
N ASP A 464 0.69 -21.28 17.95
CA ASP A 464 -0.78 -21.20 17.89
C ASP A 464 -1.28 -20.38 16.68
N MET A 465 -0.46 -19.46 16.15
CA MET A 465 -0.79 -18.65 14.95
C MET A 465 -0.39 -19.34 13.64
N THR A 466 0.46 -20.38 13.69
CA THR A 466 0.99 -21.08 12.52
C THR A 466 0.53 -22.52 12.39
N ASP A 467 -0.49 -22.92 13.14
CA ASP A 467 -0.95 -24.31 13.22
C ASP A 467 0.21 -25.29 13.58
N GLY A 468 1.13 -24.84 14.43
CA GLY A 468 2.28 -25.62 14.90
C GLY A 468 3.46 -25.69 13.93
N LYS A 469 3.45 -24.96 12.82
CA LYS A 469 4.55 -24.88 11.87
C LYS A 469 5.62 -23.91 12.35
N ASN A 470 6.88 -24.21 12.02
CA ASN A 470 7.96 -23.26 12.24
C ASN A 470 7.98 -22.26 11.11
N GLU A 471 7.73 -21.00 11.42
CA GLU A 471 7.71 -19.92 10.43
C GLU A 471 8.49 -18.72 10.95
N VAL A 472 9.17 -18.05 10.03
CA VAL A 472 9.71 -16.72 10.26
C VAL A 472 8.89 -15.74 9.42
N TRP A 473 8.39 -14.71 10.07
CA TRP A 473 7.54 -13.69 9.48
C TRP A 473 8.32 -12.39 9.30
N MET A 474 8.05 -11.71 8.19
CA MET A 474 8.78 -10.52 7.79
C MET A 474 7.81 -9.40 7.44
N ALA A 475 7.91 -8.29 8.16
CA ALA A 475 7.23 -7.05 7.80
C ALA A 475 8.22 -6.17 7.03
N VAL A 476 7.91 -5.91 5.77
CA VAL A 476 8.78 -5.18 4.85
C VAL A 476 8.03 -4.00 4.24
N SER A 477 8.70 -2.91 4.03
CA SER A 477 8.20 -1.75 3.31
C SER A 477 9.36 -1.02 2.63
N GLY A 478 9.06 -0.11 1.73
CA GLY A 478 10.05 0.70 1.04
C GLY A 478 9.64 2.16 0.93
N GLY A 479 10.42 2.94 0.20
CA GLY A 479 10.21 4.36 -0.06
C GLY A 479 9.12 4.64 -1.10
N LEU A 480 9.13 5.86 -1.65
CA LEU A 480 8.07 6.36 -2.55
C LEU A 480 7.93 5.55 -3.84
N ASN A 481 9.06 5.12 -4.42
CA ASN A 481 9.09 4.41 -5.71
C ASN A 481 9.08 2.89 -5.56
N TRP A 482 8.97 2.39 -4.34
CA TRP A 482 9.01 0.97 -4.05
C TRP A 482 7.69 0.28 -4.46
N GLY A 483 7.76 -0.61 -5.44
CA GLY A 483 6.64 -1.45 -5.89
C GLY A 483 6.56 -2.80 -5.18
N GLY A 484 7.66 -3.22 -4.58
CA GLY A 484 7.78 -4.50 -3.91
C GLY A 484 9.24 -4.94 -3.80
N CYS A 485 9.45 -6.18 -3.35
CA CYS A 485 10.78 -6.79 -3.34
C CYS A 485 10.72 -8.30 -3.48
N ASN A 486 11.74 -8.88 -4.07
CA ASN A 486 12.00 -10.30 -4.00
C ASN A 486 12.72 -10.62 -2.68
N VAL A 487 12.32 -11.70 -2.04
CA VAL A 487 12.87 -12.16 -0.75
C VAL A 487 13.79 -13.33 -1.00
N TRP A 488 15.03 -13.19 -0.59
CA TRP A 488 16.07 -14.18 -0.74
C TRP A 488 16.57 -14.67 0.60
N ALA A 489 16.79 -15.97 0.73
CA ALA A 489 17.29 -16.58 1.95
C ALA A 489 18.59 -17.35 1.72
N SER A 490 19.47 -17.33 2.71
CA SER A 490 20.74 -18.04 2.72
C SER A 490 21.07 -18.57 4.11
N LEU A 491 21.73 -19.71 4.20
CA LEU A 491 22.26 -20.26 5.47
C LEU A 491 23.78 -20.00 5.64
N ASP A 492 24.46 -19.58 4.57
CA ASP A 492 25.91 -19.37 4.54
C ASP A 492 26.33 -17.92 4.20
N ASN A 493 25.33 -17.04 3.97
CA ASN A 493 25.52 -15.65 3.54
C ASN A 493 26.25 -15.49 2.19
N THR A 494 26.32 -16.54 1.39
CA THR A 494 26.99 -16.54 0.09
C THR A 494 26.09 -17.02 -1.03
N THR A 495 25.34 -18.08 -0.80
CA THR A 495 24.38 -18.64 -1.77
C THR A 495 22.97 -18.30 -1.35
N TYR A 496 22.27 -17.54 -2.15
CA TYR A 496 20.93 -17.07 -1.90
C TYR A 496 19.90 -17.76 -2.79
N GLU A 497 18.80 -18.21 -2.22
CA GLU A 497 17.67 -18.79 -2.92
C GLU A 497 16.45 -17.84 -2.81
N LEU A 498 15.74 -17.65 -3.92
CA LEU A 498 14.50 -16.89 -3.94
C LEU A 498 13.41 -17.67 -3.21
N ILE A 499 12.88 -17.11 -2.12
CA ILE A 499 11.84 -17.74 -1.31
C ILE A 499 10.44 -17.13 -1.51
N GLY A 500 10.34 -16.01 -2.20
CA GLY A 500 9.08 -15.39 -2.59
C GLY A 500 9.20 -13.91 -2.91
N THR A 501 8.05 -13.28 -3.16
CA THR A 501 7.96 -11.86 -3.57
C THR A 501 6.91 -11.15 -2.73
N ILE A 502 7.18 -9.90 -2.36
CA ILE A 502 6.31 -9.01 -1.60
C ILE A 502 5.88 -7.87 -2.52
N TYR A 503 4.56 -7.70 -2.74
CA TYR A 503 3.98 -6.67 -3.61
C TYR A 503 3.35 -5.49 -2.86
N GLY A 504 3.40 -5.46 -1.55
CA GLY A 504 2.78 -4.41 -0.76
C GLY A 504 3.50 -4.14 0.55
N SER A 505 3.49 -2.89 0.99
CA SER A 505 4.11 -2.49 2.25
C SER A 505 3.36 -3.04 3.45
N ALA A 506 4.07 -3.70 4.36
CA ALA A 506 3.57 -4.06 5.67
C ALA A 506 3.37 -2.80 6.54
N ARG A 507 2.43 -2.90 7.47
CA ARG A 507 2.11 -1.85 8.44
C ARG A 507 2.92 -2.06 9.70
N TYR A 508 4.07 -1.44 9.79
CA TYR A 508 4.93 -1.50 10.97
C TYR A 508 5.61 -0.17 11.24
N GLY A 509 6.12 -0.01 12.44
CA GLY A 509 6.72 1.22 12.88
C GLY A 509 7.20 1.11 14.32
N GLN A 510 6.98 2.14 15.14
CA GLN A 510 7.50 2.22 16.50
C GLN A 510 6.47 2.78 17.47
N LEU A 511 6.56 2.34 18.72
CA LEU A 511 5.85 2.93 19.84
C LEU A 511 6.41 4.33 20.13
N VAL A 512 5.54 5.33 20.21
CA VAL A 512 5.96 6.74 20.39
C VAL A 512 6.33 7.07 21.84
N ALA A 513 5.57 6.52 22.81
CA ALA A 513 5.75 6.77 24.23
C ALA A 513 5.73 5.46 25.04
N PRO A 514 6.40 5.39 26.20
CA PRO A 514 6.34 4.21 27.03
C PRO A 514 4.93 3.90 27.50
N ILE A 515 4.58 2.61 27.60
CA ILE A 515 3.29 2.16 28.12
C ILE A 515 3.49 1.10 29.22
N THR A 516 2.56 1.08 30.16
CA THR A 516 2.51 0.05 31.21
C THR A 516 1.67 -1.14 30.75
N ALA A 517 1.81 -2.27 31.45
CA ALA A 517 1.04 -3.50 31.18
C ALA A 517 -0.48 -3.27 31.22
N ASN A 518 -0.97 -2.31 32.00
CA ASN A 518 -2.39 -2.00 32.16
C ASN A 518 -2.89 -0.91 31.20
N ALA A 519 -2.06 -0.43 30.26
CA ALA A 519 -2.47 0.62 29.32
C ALA A 519 -3.57 0.12 28.38
N THR A 520 -4.63 0.92 28.23
CA THR A 520 -5.76 0.66 27.31
C THR A 520 -5.66 1.44 26.00
N SER A 521 -4.63 2.30 25.89
CA SER A 521 -4.32 3.00 24.64
C SER A 521 -2.81 3.16 24.46
N MET A 522 -2.38 3.37 23.20
CA MET A 522 -0.99 3.61 22.84
C MET A 522 -0.86 4.46 21.60
N GLN A 523 0.24 5.17 21.47
CA GLN A 523 0.59 5.93 20.27
C GLN A 523 1.68 5.23 19.48
N ILE A 524 1.46 5.08 18.19
CA ILE A 524 2.41 4.45 17.27
C ILE A 524 2.70 5.37 16.09
N GLN A 525 3.94 5.33 15.62
CA GLN A 525 4.37 5.97 14.37
C GLN A 525 4.66 4.89 13.34
N LEU A 526 3.93 4.88 12.22
CA LEU A 526 4.20 3.99 11.10
C LEU A 526 5.37 4.50 10.25
N ASN A 527 6.14 3.58 9.70
CA ASN A 527 7.25 3.86 8.78
C ASN A 527 6.79 4.19 7.35
N THR A 528 5.52 3.96 7.05
CA THR A 528 4.94 4.13 5.71
C THR A 528 3.65 4.94 5.76
N ALA A 529 3.20 5.41 4.59
CA ALA A 529 1.90 6.06 4.43
C ALA A 529 0.71 5.07 4.51
N SER A 530 0.94 3.80 4.82
CA SER A 530 -0.10 2.80 4.99
C SER A 530 -1.06 3.15 6.13
N GLN A 531 -2.34 2.85 5.95
CA GLN A 531 -3.37 3.21 6.92
C GLN A 531 -3.70 2.05 7.85
N LEU A 532 -3.98 2.39 9.12
CA LEU A 532 -4.63 1.50 10.08
C LEU A 532 -6.12 1.81 10.12
N PHE A 533 -6.92 0.78 10.22
CA PHE A 533 -8.38 0.88 10.25
C PHE A 533 -8.91 0.43 11.61
N SER A 534 -9.92 1.12 12.11
CA SER A 534 -10.65 0.69 13.30
C SER A 534 -11.43 -0.59 13.00
N GLY A 535 -11.58 -1.44 14.00
CA GLY A 535 -12.41 -2.64 13.98
C GLY A 535 -13.57 -2.54 14.94
N THR A 536 -14.45 -3.53 14.92
CA THR A 536 -15.48 -3.70 15.94
C THR A 536 -14.90 -4.39 17.18
N LEU A 537 -15.66 -4.40 18.28
CA LEU A 537 -15.30 -5.19 19.46
C LEU A 537 -15.11 -6.68 19.12
N LEU A 538 -15.95 -7.21 18.24
CA LEU A 538 -15.85 -8.60 17.78
C LEU A 538 -14.54 -8.84 17.00
N ASP A 539 -14.16 -7.91 16.12
CA ASP A 539 -12.89 -8.00 15.38
C ASP A 539 -11.70 -8.04 16.34
N ALA A 540 -11.73 -7.23 17.40
CA ALA A 540 -10.69 -7.24 18.41
C ALA A 540 -10.69 -8.54 19.25
N GLN A 541 -11.86 -9.11 19.52
CA GLN A 541 -11.99 -10.38 20.26
C GLN A 541 -11.55 -11.60 19.45
N THR A 542 -11.71 -11.55 18.11
CA THR A 542 -11.41 -12.64 17.18
C THR A 542 -10.07 -12.46 16.44
N ASP A 543 -9.18 -11.67 16.98
CA ASP A 543 -7.82 -11.44 16.48
C ASP A 543 -7.73 -10.83 15.07
N GLN A 544 -8.81 -10.17 14.59
CA GLN A 544 -8.80 -9.50 13.28
C GLN A 544 -7.99 -8.20 13.28
N THR A 545 -7.72 -7.62 14.45
CA THR A 545 -6.91 -6.41 14.62
C THR A 545 -5.59 -6.68 15.35
N ILE A 546 -5.08 -7.90 15.25
CA ILE A 546 -3.89 -8.32 15.99
C ILE A 546 -2.63 -7.57 15.58
N CYS A 547 -1.87 -7.17 16.59
CA CYS A 547 -0.60 -6.45 16.48
C CYS A 547 0.43 -7.04 17.42
N LYS A 548 1.69 -6.65 17.19
CA LYS A 548 2.83 -7.01 18.04
C LYS A 548 3.59 -5.75 18.44
N VAL A 549 3.96 -5.59 19.72
CA VAL A 549 4.93 -4.61 20.22
C VAL A 549 5.95 -5.33 21.08
N GLY A 550 7.23 -5.16 20.76
CA GLY A 550 8.26 -5.99 21.42
C GLY A 550 7.92 -7.46 21.19
N ASP A 551 7.74 -8.21 22.28
CA ASP A 551 7.32 -9.62 22.22
C ASP A 551 5.85 -9.83 22.60
N GLU A 552 5.11 -8.79 22.90
CA GLU A 552 3.71 -8.87 23.25
C GLU A 552 2.80 -8.79 22.03
N TYR A 553 1.73 -9.61 22.05
CA TYR A 553 0.64 -9.59 21.09
C TYR A 553 -0.61 -8.97 21.73
N PHE A 554 -1.30 -8.12 20.99
CA PHE A 554 -2.49 -7.42 21.45
C PHE A 554 -3.42 -7.08 20.29
N ASN A 555 -4.67 -6.80 20.59
CA ASN A 555 -5.66 -6.30 19.65
C ASN A 555 -6.07 -4.87 20.00
N TYR A 556 -6.60 -4.13 19.05
CA TYR A 556 -7.21 -2.83 19.26
C TYR A 556 -8.58 -2.76 18.60
N GLN A 557 -9.45 -1.90 19.10
CA GLN A 557 -10.72 -1.62 18.47
C GLN A 557 -10.64 -0.36 17.61
N GLU A 558 -10.06 0.73 18.11
CA GLU A 558 -10.00 2.00 17.40
C GLU A 558 -8.58 2.38 17.01
N ALA A 559 -8.43 2.95 15.80
CA ALA A 559 -7.20 3.52 15.29
C ALA A 559 -7.48 4.95 14.78
N THR A 560 -7.07 5.95 15.54
CA THR A 560 -7.28 7.36 15.22
C THR A 560 -6.00 7.95 14.64
N LEU A 561 -6.08 8.49 13.42
CA LEU A 561 -4.97 9.18 12.78
C LEU A 561 -4.81 10.60 13.35
N ASN A 562 -3.65 10.90 13.93
CA ASN A 562 -3.34 12.19 14.54
C ASN A 562 -2.36 13.05 13.71
N GLY A 563 -1.76 12.47 12.67
CA GLY A 563 -0.78 13.14 11.83
C GLY A 563 -0.21 12.19 10.79
N SER A 564 0.80 12.58 10.03
CA SER A 564 1.42 11.72 9.02
C SER A 564 1.97 10.43 9.64
N GLY A 565 1.27 9.33 9.47
CA GLY A 565 1.62 8.01 10.01
C GLY A 565 1.52 7.88 11.53
N LEU A 566 1.10 8.93 12.26
CA LEU A 566 0.92 8.90 13.71
C LEU A 566 -0.49 8.47 14.06
N TYR A 567 -0.63 7.36 14.77
CA TYR A 567 -1.90 6.81 15.21
C TYR A 567 -1.99 6.70 16.73
N THR A 568 -3.20 6.92 17.26
CA THR A 568 -3.57 6.47 18.60
C THR A 568 -4.44 5.25 18.46
N LEU A 569 -3.99 4.12 19.03
CA LEU A 569 -4.79 2.91 19.19
C LEU A 569 -5.47 2.96 20.56
N SER A 570 -6.77 2.72 20.61
CA SER A 570 -7.58 2.69 21.83
C SER A 570 -8.42 1.44 21.93
N GLU A 571 -8.97 1.21 23.12
CA GLU A 571 -9.65 -0.03 23.51
C GLU A 571 -8.78 -1.26 23.19
N VAL A 572 -7.53 -1.20 23.73
CA VAL A 572 -6.51 -2.21 23.44
C VAL A 572 -6.70 -3.42 24.34
N MET A 573 -6.79 -4.60 23.75
CA MET A 573 -6.83 -5.89 24.43
C MET A 573 -5.42 -6.49 24.50
N ARG A 574 -4.79 -6.35 25.66
CA ARG A 574 -3.39 -6.74 25.90
C ARG A 574 -3.24 -8.24 26.17
N GLY A 575 -2.02 -8.75 26.00
CA GLY A 575 -1.64 -10.08 26.44
C GLY A 575 -2.30 -11.24 25.70
N ARG A 576 -2.39 -11.21 24.35
CA ARG A 576 -3.15 -12.23 23.58
C ARG A 576 -2.48 -13.62 23.58
N PHE A 577 -1.19 -13.68 23.38
CA PHE A 577 -0.41 -14.92 23.33
C PHE A 577 0.67 -14.98 24.40
N ASN A 578 0.76 -13.97 25.25
CA ASN A 578 1.67 -13.86 26.39
C ASN A 578 1.14 -12.81 27.37
N ASP A 579 1.79 -12.70 28.52
CA ASP A 579 1.42 -11.71 29.53
C ASP A 579 1.66 -10.28 29.02
N ALA A 580 0.74 -9.36 29.37
CA ALA A 580 0.92 -7.94 29.12
C ALA A 580 2.17 -7.42 29.84
N GLN A 581 2.98 -6.63 29.14
CA GLN A 581 4.26 -6.13 29.63
C GLN A 581 4.31 -4.59 29.56
N ASN A 582 5.31 -4.04 30.27
CA ASN A 582 5.69 -2.65 30.07
C ASN A 582 6.55 -2.54 28.82
N HIS A 583 6.30 -1.54 27.98
CA HIS A 583 7.07 -1.28 26.78
C HIS A 583 7.65 0.13 26.79
N ASN A 584 8.84 0.28 26.22
CA ASN A 584 9.53 1.54 26.09
C ASN A 584 9.19 2.22 24.74
N ALA A 585 9.38 3.53 24.69
CA ALA A 585 9.34 4.24 23.43
C ALA A 585 10.41 3.68 22.47
N GLY A 586 10.08 3.63 21.17
CA GLY A 586 10.96 3.10 20.12
C GLY A 586 10.90 1.58 19.93
N GLU A 587 10.16 0.84 20.76
CA GLU A 587 9.94 -0.58 20.48
C GLU A 587 9.14 -0.79 19.21
N SER A 588 9.48 -1.83 18.44
CA SER A 588 8.88 -2.15 17.16
C SER A 588 7.40 -2.49 17.30
N PHE A 589 6.57 -1.80 16.52
CA PHE A 589 5.16 -2.09 16.31
C PHE A 589 4.95 -2.76 14.97
N ILE A 590 4.14 -3.82 14.91
CA ILE A 590 3.80 -4.55 13.68
C ILE A 590 2.31 -4.86 13.69
N ARG A 591 1.59 -4.48 12.65
CA ARG A 591 0.22 -4.94 12.37
C ARG A 591 0.31 -6.28 11.64
N LEU A 592 -0.25 -7.33 12.23
CA LEU A 592 -0.22 -8.66 11.64
C LEU A 592 -1.43 -8.84 10.72
N ASP A 593 -1.19 -8.73 9.44
CA ASP A 593 -2.20 -8.87 8.39
C ASP A 593 -1.58 -9.55 7.15
N ARG A 594 -2.34 -9.61 6.06
CA ARG A 594 -1.91 -10.27 4.82
C ARG A 594 -0.68 -9.65 4.12
N ALA A 595 -0.19 -8.50 4.60
CA ALA A 595 1.02 -7.89 4.09
C ALA A 595 2.30 -8.42 4.77
N ILE A 596 2.18 -9.30 5.75
CA ILE A 596 3.30 -10.01 6.36
C ILE A 596 3.72 -11.16 5.42
N PHE A 597 5.01 -11.23 5.14
CA PHE A 597 5.56 -12.36 4.39
C PHE A 597 5.91 -13.51 5.33
N GLU A 598 5.41 -14.69 5.04
CA GLU A 598 5.53 -15.89 5.85
C GLU A 598 6.44 -16.89 5.16
N TYR A 599 7.47 -17.35 5.88
CA TYR A 599 8.39 -18.37 5.39
C TYR A 599 8.49 -19.53 6.35
N SER A 600 8.05 -20.72 5.92
CA SER A 600 8.13 -21.94 6.71
C SER A 600 9.51 -22.58 6.60
N PHE A 601 10.06 -23.06 7.70
CA PHE A 601 11.37 -23.71 7.75
C PHE A 601 11.36 -25.04 8.51
N ASN A 602 12.35 -25.88 8.22
CA ASN A 602 12.45 -27.18 8.84
C ASN A 602 13.00 -27.09 10.28
N THR A 603 12.52 -27.97 11.16
CA THR A 603 12.91 -28.07 12.58
C THR A 603 14.43 -28.21 12.78
N ASN A 604 15.15 -28.84 11.84
CA ASN A 604 16.61 -29.01 11.91
C ASN A 604 17.39 -27.68 11.76
N LEU A 605 16.71 -26.61 11.38
CA LEU A 605 17.28 -25.26 11.27
C LEU A 605 17.18 -24.46 12.57
N ILE A 606 16.47 -24.95 13.58
CA ILE A 606 16.39 -24.31 14.88
C ILE A 606 17.79 -24.16 15.48
N GLY A 607 18.11 -22.96 15.96
CA GLY A 607 19.42 -22.57 16.48
C GLY A 607 20.41 -22.12 15.40
N LYS A 608 20.06 -22.21 14.10
CA LYS A 608 20.88 -21.71 13.00
C LYS A 608 20.53 -20.27 12.65
N GLN A 609 21.49 -19.57 12.10
CA GLN A 609 21.31 -18.23 11.56
C GLN A 609 20.86 -18.33 10.10
N ILE A 610 19.83 -17.58 9.74
CA ILE A 610 19.38 -17.33 8.36
C ILE A 610 19.76 -15.91 7.98
N TYR A 611 20.18 -15.72 6.74
CA TYR A 611 20.49 -14.41 6.14
C TYR A 611 19.46 -14.12 5.08
N LEU A 612 18.84 -12.94 5.14
CA LEU A 612 17.77 -12.51 4.26
C LEU A 612 18.21 -11.28 3.48
N LYS A 613 17.95 -11.27 2.20
CA LYS A 613 18.13 -10.11 1.31
C LYS A 613 16.82 -9.76 0.63
N PHE A 614 16.60 -8.48 0.39
CA PHE A 614 15.38 -7.95 -0.20
C PHE A 614 15.76 -7.09 -1.41
N THR A 615 15.64 -7.64 -2.62
CA THR A 615 15.88 -6.89 -3.85
C THR A 615 14.62 -6.16 -4.25
N SER A 616 14.61 -4.84 -4.04
CA SER A 616 13.46 -4.01 -4.36
C SER A 616 13.26 -3.86 -5.86
N PHE A 617 12.01 -3.77 -6.29
CA PHE A 617 11.63 -3.35 -7.64
C PHE A 617 10.66 -2.16 -7.57
N ASN A 618 10.64 -1.36 -8.65
CA ASN A 618 9.72 -0.22 -8.73
C ASN A 618 8.29 -0.65 -9.06
N GLY A 619 7.32 0.27 -8.93
CA GLY A 619 5.90 -0.03 -9.14
C GLY A 619 5.53 -0.52 -10.55
N LEU A 620 6.46 -0.42 -11.52
CA LEU A 620 6.30 -0.94 -12.88
C LEU A 620 7.04 -2.26 -13.11
N GLU A 621 7.73 -2.80 -12.09
CA GLU A 621 8.58 -4.01 -12.15
C GLU A 621 9.68 -3.93 -13.23
N GLN A 622 10.09 -2.73 -13.62
CA GLN A 622 11.05 -2.51 -14.70
C GLN A 622 12.49 -2.36 -14.22
N LYS A 623 12.65 -1.96 -12.94
CA LYS A 623 13.94 -1.87 -12.28
C LYS A 623 13.91 -2.69 -11.01
N GLU A 624 14.82 -3.61 -10.90
CA GLU A 624 15.03 -4.45 -9.73
C GLU A 624 16.51 -4.33 -9.30
N GLN A 625 16.72 -4.24 -7.99
CA GLN A 625 18.05 -4.29 -7.39
C GLN A 625 18.67 -5.67 -7.53
N THR A 626 19.98 -5.71 -7.65
CA THR A 626 20.74 -6.96 -7.64
C THR A 626 21.06 -7.39 -6.19
N LEU A 627 21.41 -8.65 -5.99
CA LEU A 627 21.81 -9.18 -4.67
C LEU A 627 23.04 -8.47 -4.09
N ASP A 628 23.92 -7.92 -4.93
CA ASP A 628 25.13 -7.22 -4.49
C ASP A 628 24.84 -5.79 -4.02
N GLU A 629 23.73 -5.21 -4.43
CA GLU A 629 23.32 -3.85 -4.06
C GLU A 629 22.61 -3.79 -2.72
N VAL A 630 22.15 -4.94 -2.19
CA VAL A 630 21.32 -4.99 -0.98
C VAL A 630 22.04 -5.62 0.20
N THR A 631 21.80 -5.06 1.38
CA THR A 631 22.35 -5.55 2.65
C THR A 631 21.66 -6.82 3.11
N ALA A 632 22.42 -7.76 3.67
CA ALA A 632 21.88 -8.95 4.30
C ALA A 632 21.44 -8.66 5.75
N TYR A 633 20.24 -9.10 6.09
CA TYR A 633 19.70 -9.09 7.45
C TYR A 633 19.81 -10.51 8.01
N SER A 634 20.38 -10.65 9.22
CA SER A 634 20.53 -11.96 9.86
C SER A 634 19.50 -12.16 10.97
N TYR A 635 19.00 -13.38 11.08
CA TYR A 635 18.07 -13.78 12.12
C TYR A 635 18.39 -15.18 12.62
N THR A 636 18.32 -15.42 13.94
CA THR A 636 18.51 -16.76 14.52
C THR A 636 17.15 -17.43 14.67
N LEU A 637 16.98 -18.58 14.03
CA LEU A 637 15.73 -19.35 14.07
C LEU A 637 15.58 -20.04 15.44
N ASN A 638 14.53 -19.72 16.18
CA ASN A 638 14.28 -20.26 17.53
C ASN A 638 13.15 -21.29 17.57
N GLY A 639 12.36 -21.37 16.51
CA GLY A 639 11.29 -22.35 16.34
C GLY A 639 9.92 -21.91 16.83
N GLY A 640 9.69 -20.62 16.90
CA GLY A 640 8.43 -20.04 17.35
C GLY A 640 8.19 -20.17 18.86
N ARG A 641 7.21 -19.44 19.38
CA ARG A 641 6.78 -19.55 20.79
C ARG A 641 5.89 -20.78 20.94
N PRO A 642 6.19 -21.71 21.90
CA PRO A 642 5.35 -22.87 22.13
C PRO A 642 4.00 -22.47 22.73
N SER A 643 3.01 -23.31 22.57
CA SER A 643 1.68 -23.15 23.18
C SER A 643 1.77 -23.13 24.72
N GLY A 644 0.78 -22.49 25.35
CA GLY A 644 0.69 -22.43 26.81
C GLY A 644 0.54 -23.79 27.46
N VAL A 645 0.98 -23.90 28.71
CA VAL A 645 0.83 -25.13 29.52
C VAL A 645 -0.63 -25.36 29.88
N ILE A 646 -1.12 -26.58 29.68
CA ILE A 646 -2.50 -26.99 29.97
C ILE A 646 -2.48 -28.04 31.09
N GLY A 647 -3.52 -28.03 31.93
CA GLY A 647 -3.73 -29.07 32.95
C GLY A 647 -2.78 -28.99 34.15
N LEU A 648 -2.23 -27.78 34.45
CA LEU A 648 -1.41 -27.57 35.65
C LEU A 648 -2.25 -27.83 36.90
N SER A 649 -1.84 -28.84 37.66
CA SER A 649 -2.56 -29.29 38.85
C SER A 649 -1.61 -29.90 39.88
N LEU A 650 -2.05 -30.00 41.12
CA LEU A 650 -1.36 -30.83 42.12
C LEU A 650 -1.58 -32.33 41.82
N GLN A 651 -0.53 -33.13 41.91
CA GLN A 651 -0.64 -34.58 41.79
C GLN A 651 -1.36 -35.20 43.00
N SER A 652 -1.21 -34.60 44.16
CA SER A 652 -1.89 -34.95 45.41
C SER A 652 -2.06 -33.70 46.29
N PRO A 653 -2.99 -33.69 47.25
CA PRO A 653 -3.17 -32.55 48.13
C PRO A 653 -1.87 -32.16 48.85
N PHE A 654 -1.61 -30.87 49.03
CA PHE A 654 -0.43 -30.33 49.69
C PHE A 654 -0.59 -30.43 51.23
N VAL A 655 -0.33 -31.64 51.79
CA VAL A 655 -0.45 -31.92 53.22
C VAL A 655 0.81 -32.54 53.79
N GLY A 656 1.84 -32.78 52.98
CA GLY A 656 3.10 -33.42 53.39
C GLY A 656 4.29 -32.47 53.35
N THR A 657 5.50 -33.03 53.55
CA THR A 657 6.77 -32.31 53.53
C THR A 657 7.22 -31.84 52.14
N SER A 658 6.43 -32.08 51.12
CA SER A 658 6.62 -31.64 49.76
C SER A 658 5.29 -31.59 49.05
N PHE A 659 5.23 -30.84 47.94
CA PHE A 659 4.17 -30.92 46.96
C PHE A 659 4.73 -31.23 45.58
N LYS A 660 3.91 -31.82 44.73
CA LYS A 660 4.25 -32.12 43.36
C LYS A 660 3.16 -31.61 42.43
N VAL A 661 3.55 -30.76 41.50
CA VAL A 661 2.69 -30.29 40.42
C VAL A 661 2.95 -31.06 39.15
N GLN A 662 1.94 -31.22 38.34
CA GLN A 662 2.00 -31.87 37.03
C GLN A 662 1.20 -31.07 35.99
N TRP A 663 1.56 -31.28 34.75
CA TRP A 663 0.88 -30.64 33.59
C TRP A 663 0.95 -31.55 32.38
N GLN A 664 0.22 -31.21 31.33
CA GLN A 664 0.23 -31.97 30.08
C GLN A 664 1.43 -31.58 29.22
N SER A 665 1.95 -32.52 28.43
CA SER A 665 2.98 -32.26 27.45
C SER A 665 2.47 -31.28 26.40
N THR A 666 3.25 -30.23 26.12
CA THR A 666 2.90 -29.18 25.19
C THR A 666 3.62 -29.40 23.87
N ALA A 667 2.85 -29.35 22.74
CA ALA A 667 3.44 -29.49 21.43
C ALA A 667 4.47 -28.39 21.17
N GLY A 668 5.64 -28.78 20.65
CA GLY A 668 6.71 -27.85 20.34
C GLY A 668 7.57 -27.40 21.51
N ALA A 669 7.27 -27.78 22.77
CA ALA A 669 8.11 -27.47 23.92
C ALA A 669 9.35 -28.38 23.97
N ASN A 670 10.52 -27.80 24.25
CA ASN A 670 11.75 -28.52 24.50
C ASN A 670 11.99 -28.71 26.02
N SER A 671 11.50 -27.76 26.79
CA SER A 671 11.60 -27.72 28.27
C SER A 671 10.46 -26.84 28.83
N TYR A 672 10.40 -26.77 30.16
CA TYR A 672 9.44 -25.93 30.89
C TYR A 672 10.18 -25.11 31.93
N ILE A 673 9.75 -23.90 32.14
CA ILE A 673 10.18 -23.02 33.21
C ILE A 673 9.15 -23.10 34.32
N VAL A 674 9.58 -23.54 35.49
CA VAL A 674 8.76 -23.59 36.70
C VAL A 674 9.20 -22.50 37.64
N GLN A 675 8.29 -21.66 38.08
CA GLN A 675 8.54 -20.60 39.06
C GLN A 675 7.70 -20.86 40.32
N ILE A 676 8.32 -20.71 41.46
CA ILE A 676 7.65 -20.74 42.76
C ILE A 676 7.58 -19.32 43.31
N TRP A 677 6.39 -18.87 43.59
CA TRP A 677 6.09 -17.53 44.08
C TRP A 677 5.38 -17.60 45.43
N SER A 678 5.57 -16.59 46.26
CA SER A 678 4.77 -16.35 47.46
C SER A 678 4.69 -14.86 47.76
N ASN A 679 3.49 -14.37 48.12
CA ASN A 679 3.23 -12.98 48.44
C ASN A 679 3.73 -11.99 47.33
N GLY A 680 3.61 -12.37 46.05
CA GLY A 680 4.04 -11.54 44.92
C GLY A 680 5.56 -11.55 44.67
N VAL A 681 6.33 -12.34 45.39
CA VAL A 681 7.78 -12.46 45.22
C VAL A 681 8.14 -13.83 44.64
N LYS A 682 8.99 -13.80 43.57
CA LYS A 682 9.56 -15.03 43.00
C LYS A 682 10.63 -15.59 43.91
N LEU A 683 10.40 -16.81 44.41
CA LEU A 683 11.32 -17.47 45.32
C LEU A 683 12.31 -18.38 44.58
N ARG A 684 11.83 -19.08 43.52
CA ARG A 684 12.64 -20.04 42.78
C ARG A 684 12.22 -20.06 41.32
N GLU A 685 13.19 -20.35 40.44
CA GLU A 685 12.97 -20.63 39.02
C GLU A 685 13.81 -21.83 38.62
N VAL A 686 13.22 -22.81 37.95
CA VAL A 686 13.87 -24.05 37.51
C VAL A 686 13.46 -24.36 36.08
N GLU A 687 14.39 -24.73 35.23
CA GLU A 687 14.13 -25.32 33.93
C GLU A 687 14.14 -26.85 34.03
N THR A 688 13.09 -27.49 33.49
CA THR A 688 12.94 -28.94 33.47
C THR A 688 12.44 -29.43 32.11
N THR A 689 12.83 -30.64 31.75
CA THR A 689 12.28 -31.35 30.58
C THR A 689 11.09 -32.24 30.94
N ASN A 690 10.85 -32.44 32.25
CA ASN A 690 9.73 -33.25 32.75
C ASN A 690 8.43 -32.44 32.71
N THR A 691 7.32 -33.15 32.70
CA THR A 691 5.95 -32.55 32.82
C THR A 691 5.45 -32.54 34.24
N ASP A 692 6.37 -32.58 35.19
CA ASP A 692 6.11 -32.47 36.62
C ASP A 692 7.29 -31.79 37.35
N TYR A 693 7.02 -31.27 38.54
CA TYR A 693 8.02 -30.69 39.42
C TYR A 693 7.64 -30.89 40.90
N SER A 694 8.60 -31.32 41.69
CA SER A 694 8.43 -31.49 43.12
C SER A 694 9.17 -30.38 43.87
N TYR A 695 8.54 -29.80 44.88
CA TYR A 695 9.13 -28.79 45.76
C TYR A 695 9.05 -29.29 47.20
N SER A 696 10.20 -29.43 47.81
CA SER A 696 10.35 -30.01 49.15
C SER A 696 10.53 -28.94 50.23
N ILE A 697 10.30 -29.32 51.49
CA ILE A 697 10.59 -28.48 52.66
C ILE A 697 12.08 -28.07 52.73
N GLU A 698 12.98 -28.95 52.26
CA GLU A 698 14.42 -28.61 52.24
C GLU A 698 14.75 -27.51 51.26
N GLU A 699 14.08 -27.50 50.09
CA GLU A 699 14.19 -26.39 49.14
C GLU A 699 13.55 -25.11 49.70
N ALA A 700 12.39 -25.23 50.34
CA ALA A 700 11.71 -24.10 50.96
C ALA A 700 12.54 -23.48 52.09
N LYS A 701 13.32 -24.25 52.87
CA LYS A 701 14.24 -23.71 53.87
C LYS A 701 15.31 -22.79 53.28
N VAL A 702 15.73 -23.04 52.04
CA VAL A 702 16.69 -22.21 51.32
C VAL A 702 16.00 -20.93 50.79
N ASP A 703 14.77 -21.06 50.27
CA ASP A 703 14.03 -19.99 49.56
C ASP A 703 13.21 -19.09 50.52
N GLY A 704 13.04 -19.54 51.78
CA GLY A 704 12.13 -18.90 52.72
C GLY A 704 10.81 -19.65 52.84
N VAL A 705 10.63 -20.41 53.93
CA VAL A 705 9.44 -21.24 54.17
C VAL A 705 8.16 -20.40 54.20
N GLN A 706 7.19 -20.77 53.39
CA GLN A 706 5.86 -20.18 53.36
C GLN A 706 4.81 -21.28 53.45
N ARG A 707 3.55 -20.90 53.73
CA ARG A 707 2.40 -21.83 53.75
C ARG A 707 1.65 -21.83 52.44
N ALA A 708 1.60 -20.69 51.75
CA ALA A 708 0.92 -20.52 50.51
C ALA A 708 1.90 -20.18 49.39
N TYR A 709 1.77 -20.84 48.27
CA TYR A 709 2.58 -20.65 47.09
C TYR A 709 1.72 -20.49 45.87
N THR A 710 2.20 -19.71 44.90
CA THR A 710 1.69 -19.65 43.50
C THR A 710 2.75 -20.25 42.61
N ILE A 711 2.39 -21.33 41.94
CA ILE A 711 3.25 -22.02 40.99
C ILE A 711 2.92 -21.49 39.61
N ARG A 712 3.92 -21.08 38.85
CA ARG A 712 3.81 -20.63 37.47
C ARG A 712 4.61 -21.57 36.58
N VAL A 713 4.02 -22.05 35.50
CA VAL A 713 4.69 -22.92 34.55
C VAL A 713 4.49 -22.42 33.14
N ALA A 714 5.59 -22.25 32.40
CA ALA A 714 5.57 -21.93 30.99
C ALA A 714 6.34 -22.98 30.19
N SER A 715 5.88 -23.31 29.01
CA SER A 715 6.62 -24.10 28.03
C SER A 715 7.71 -23.26 27.37
N LYS A 716 8.84 -23.89 27.02
CA LYS A 716 10.02 -23.22 26.44
C LYS A 716 10.48 -23.92 25.17
N ARG A 717 10.85 -23.15 24.16
CA ARG A 717 11.45 -23.61 22.91
C ARG A 717 12.57 -22.65 22.51
N GLY A 718 13.81 -23.12 22.53
CA GLY A 718 14.96 -22.24 22.36
C GLY A 718 14.95 -21.12 23.41
N SER A 719 14.88 -19.86 22.98
CA SER A 719 14.72 -18.67 23.84
C SER A 719 13.25 -18.29 24.10
N ASN A 720 12.29 -18.87 23.40
CA ASN A 720 10.89 -18.46 23.43
C ASN A 720 10.14 -19.15 24.56
N LEU A 721 9.35 -18.38 25.31
CA LEU A 721 8.48 -18.85 26.39
C LEU A 721 7.02 -18.64 26.02
N SER A 722 6.16 -19.60 26.40
CA SER A 722 4.71 -19.40 26.39
C SER A 722 4.26 -18.44 27.49
N THR A 723 2.96 -18.15 27.53
CA THR A 723 2.32 -17.60 28.73
C THR A 723 2.47 -18.56 29.89
N PHE A 724 2.55 -18.02 31.12
CA PHE A 724 2.59 -18.82 32.34
C PHE A 724 1.19 -19.26 32.76
N ALA A 725 0.99 -20.57 32.91
CA ALA A 725 -0.15 -21.10 33.66
C ALA A 725 0.12 -20.97 35.17
N GLU A 726 -0.91 -20.62 35.96
CA GLU A 726 -0.77 -20.36 37.39
C GLU A 726 -1.62 -21.33 38.19
N LEU A 727 -1.07 -21.78 39.33
CA LEU A 727 -1.77 -22.62 40.31
C LEU A 727 -1.45 -22.11 41.70
N SER A 728 -2.46 -21.66 42.43
CA SER A 728 -2.30 -21.28 43.83
C SER A 728 -2.61 -22.47 44.73
N ILE A 729 -1.71 -22.74 45.66
CA ILE A 729 -1.80 -23.86 46.64
C ILE A 729 -1.45 -23.38 48.03
N SER A 730 -1.97 -24.07 49.02
CA SER A 730 -1.59 -23.82 50.41
C SER A 730 -1.61 -25.10 51.24
N ASN A 731 -0.67 -25.22 52.14
CA ASN A 731 -0.65 -26.27 53.14
C ASN A 731 -1.64 -25.93 54.26
N PRO A 732 -2.55 -26.84 54.68
CA PRO A 732 -3.48 -26.57 55.80
C PRO A 732 -2.75 -26.47 57.12
N VAL A 733 -3.24 -25.64 58.02
CA VAL A 733 -2.73 -25.61 59.40
C VAL A 733 -3.13 -26.92 60.10
N PRO A 734 -2.27 -27.52 60.95
CA PRO A 734 -2.65 -28.68 61.72
C PRO A 734 -3.96 -28.49 62.47
N SER A 735 -4.75 -29.58 62.56
CA SER A 735 -6.05 -29.50 63.22
C SER A 735 -5.86 -29.21 64.72
N VAL A 736 -6.85 -28.53 65.31
CA VAL A 736 -6.89 -28.28 66.75
C VAL A 736 -6.97 -29.64 67.46
N LEU A 737 -6.06 -29.86 68.42
CA LEU A 737 -6.04 -31.04 69.23
C LEU A 737 -7.19 -31.03 70.21
N SER A 738 -8.09 -32.04 70.13
CA SER A 738 -9.32 -32.09 70.91
C SER A 738 -9.32 -33.19 72.05
N ASN A 739 -8.57 -34.24 71.83
CA ASN A 739 -8.54 -35.36 72.78
C ASN A 739 -7.27 -35.29 73.64
N ILE A 740 -7.35 -34.46 74.69
CA ILE A 740 -6.26 -34.22 75.61
C ILE A 740 -6.68 -34.77 77.01
N TYR A 741 -5.88 -35.58 77.57
CA TYR A 741 -6.08 -36.18 78.87
C TYR A 741 -4.99 -35.75 79.80
N THR A 742 -5.35 -35.51 81.09
CA THR A 742 -4.42 -35.03 82.05
C THR A 742 -4.47 -35.98 83.32
N ALA A 743 -3.36 -36.19 83.91
CA ALA A 743 -3.21 -36.84 85.25
C ALA A 743 -2.25 -36.02 86.08
N SER A 744 -2.49 -35.88 87.38
CA SER A 744 -1.70 -35.01 88.25
C SER A 744 -1.19 -35.78 89.47
N ASN A 745 -0.03 -35.34 90.00
CA ASN A 745 0.52 -35.61 91.30
C ASN A 745 0.64 -34.27 92.05
N ALA A 746 1.17 -34.33 93.30
CA ALA A 746 1.30 -33.11 94.13
C ALA A 746 2.22 -32.04 93.52
N ASN A 747 3.23 -32.42 92.67
CA ASN A 747 4.19 -31.48 92.11
C ASN A 747 4.34 -31.62 90.58
N SER A 748 3.51 -32.39 89.92
CA SER A 748 3.58 -32.58 88.47
C SER A 748 2.20 -32.82 87.80
N ILE A 749 2.11 -32.54 86.54
CA ILE A 749 0.95 -32.85 85.66
C ILE A 749 1.50 -33.61 84.43
N THR A 750 0.96 -34.77 84.16
CA THR A 750 1.18 -35.51 82.95
C THR A 750 0.07 -35.21 81.98
N ILE A 751 0.41 -34.81 80.78
CA ILE A 751 -0.56 -34.37 79.69
C ILE A 751 -0.33 -35.33 78.53
N ASN A 752 -1.43 -35.92 78.01
CA ASN A 752 -1.44 -36.86 76.92
C ASN A 752 -2.40 -36.31 75.84
N TRP A 753 -2.05 -36.52 74.60
CA TRP A 753 -2.90 -36.14 73.45
C TRP A 753 -2.82 -37.21 72.37
N VAL A 754 -3.75 -37.11 71.40
CA VAL A 754 -3.78 -38.06 70.32
C VAL A 754 -2.91 -37.50 69.15
N LEU A 755 -2.33 -38.42 68.40
CA LEU A 755 -1.51 -38.10 67.22
C LEU A 755 -2.26 -37.16 66.29
N SER A 756 -1.61 -36.09 65.83
CA SER A 756 -2.09 -35.25 64.76
C SER A 756 -2.08 -36.02 63.45
N ASP A 757 -3.10 -35.86 62.68
CA ASP A 757 -3.28 -36.50 61.37
C ASP A 757 -2.53 -35.84 60.22
N VAL A 758 -1.72 -34.80 60.49
CA VAL A 758 -0.93 -34.10 59.50
C VAL A 758 0.39 -34.82 59.19
N PRO A 759 0.64 -35.17 57.91
CA PRO A 759 1.84 -35.90 57.51
C PRO A 759 3.14 -35.13 57.63
N ASP A 760 3.06 -33.81 57.74
CA ASP A 760 4.20 -32.87 57.82
C ASP A 760 4.38 -32.31 59.24
N LEU A 761 3.88 -33.00 60.21
CA LEU A 761 4.02 -32.59 61.61
C LEU A 761 5.51 -32.39 62.00
N LYS A 762 5.80 -31.23 62.58
CA LYS A 762 7.12 -30.91 63.13
C LYS A 762 7.23 -31.39 64.59
N ASP A 763 6.41 -30.86 65.47
CA ASP A 763 6.39 -31.09 66.85
C ASP A 763 5.08 -30.66 67.52
N TYR A 764 4.92 -31.01 68.78
CA TYR A 764 3.88 -30.51 69.66
C TYR A 764 4.50 -29.57 70.69
N ALA A 765 3.64 -28.67 71.21
CA ALA A 765 4.03 -27.83 72.35
C ALA A 765 2.90 -27.80 73.41
N VAL A 766 3.29 -27.65 74.64
CA VAL A 766 2.39 -27.51 75.75
C VAL A 766 2.71 -26.26 76.51
N TRP A 767 1.68 -25.46 76.73
CA TRP A 767 1.73 -24.30 77.64
C TRP A 767 0.93 -24.58 78.86
N LEU A 768 1.54 -24.18 80.03
CA LEU A 768 0.94 -24.29 81.29
C LEU A 768 1.02 -22.92 82.01
N SER A 769 -0.10 -22.47 82.60
CA SER A 769 -0.19 -21.23 83.29
C SER A 769 -1.06 -21.35 84.50
N VAL A 770 -0.81 -20.54 85.54
CA VAL A 770 -1.71 -20.43 86.71
C VAL A 770 -2.81 -19.38 86.47
N THR A 771 -2.79 -18.66 85.36
CA THR A 771 -3.79 -17.68 85.00
C THR A 771 -4.82 -18.28 84.06
N ALA A 772 -6.10 -18.18 84.41
CA ALA A 772 -7.16 -18.62 83.46
C ALA A 772 -7.17 -17.81 82.22
N ASP A 773 -7.59 -18.43 81.11
CA ASP A 773 -7.70 -17.81 79.80
C ASP A 773 -6.42 -17.09 79.32
N PHE A 774 -5.25 -17.61 79.71
CA PHE A 774 -4.00 -17.04 79.27
C PHE A 774 -3.83 -17.13 77.72
N ASP A 775 -3.15 -16.08 77.18
CA ASP A 775 -2.78 -16.07 75.77
C ASP A 775 -1.45 -16.81 75.51
N PRO A 776 -1.48 -18.00 74.87
CA PRO A 776 -0.25 -18.78 74.64
C PRO A 776 0.68 -18.09 73.60
N THR A 777 0.26 -17.07 72.85
CA THR A 777 1.16 -16.32 71.94
C THR A 777 2.12 -15.40 72.67
N THR A 778 1.83 -15.06 73.91
CA THR A 778 2.64 -14.10 74.72
C THR A 778 3.70 -14.80 75.56
N THR A 779 3.72 -16.12 75.63
CA THR A 779 4.62 -16.92 76.42
C THR A 779 5.28 -18.06 75.69
N ALA A 780 6.52 -18.43 76.14
CA ALA A 780 7.15 -19.62 75.56
C ALA A 780 6.44 -20.90 76.04
N PRO A 781 6.37 -21.97 75.23
CA PRO A 781 5.79 -23.22 75.66
C PRO A 781 6.60 -23.80 76.80
N SER A 782 5.90 -24.42 77.72
CA SER A 782 6.49 -25.11 78.87
C SER A 782 7.21 -26.40 78.45
N TRP A 783 6.85 -26.97 77.35
CA TRP A 783 7.44 -28.10 76.67
C TRP A 783 7.25 -28.16 75.22
N THR A 784 8.23 -28.65 74.46
CA THR A 784 8.14 -28.92 73.03
C THR A 784 8.81 -30.29 72.74
N GLY A 785 8.19 -31.01 71.73
CA GLY A 785 8.76 -32.31 71.36
C GLY A 785 7.79 -33.08 70.41
N THR A 786 8.20 -34.30 70.03
CA THR A 786 7.44 -35.18 69.14
C THR A 786 6.68 -36.30 69.90
N ALA A 787 6.88 -36.42 71.17
CA ALA A 787 6.17 -37.43 72.00
C ALA A 787 4.70 -37.03 72.18
N LEU A 788 3.79 -38.01 72.30
CA LEU A 788 2.35 -37.81 72.55
C LEU A 788 1.99 -37.60 73.99
N THR A 789 2.99 -37.50 74.84
CA THR A 789 2.88 -37.32 76.30
C THR A 789 4.03 -36.50 76.83
N THR A 790 3.75 -35.72 77.83
CA THR A 790 4.79 -35.02 78.59
C THR A 790 4.38 -34.91 80.05
N THR A 791 5.38 -34.84 80.96
CA THR A 791 5.15 -34.55 82.39
C THR A 791 5.87 -33.27 82.76
N ILE A 792 5.13 -32.28 83.20
CA ILE A 792 5.67 -31.01 83.66
C ILE A 792 5.72 -31.06 85.19
N GLY A 793 6.90 -31.01 85.68
CA GLY A 793 7.19 -31.07 87.17
C GLY A 793 7.52 -29.71 87.74
N GLY A 794 7.75 -29.65 89.07
CA GLY A 794 8.06 -28.41 89.80
C GLY A 794 6.85 -27.51 90.05
N LEU A 795 5.69 -28.12 90.02
CA LEU A 795 4.42 -27.41 90.21
C LEU A 795 4.05 -27.33 91.71
N GLN A 796 3.23 -26.35 92.08
CA GLN A 796 2.75 -26.18 93.45
C GLN A 796 1.55 -27.15 93.66
N ALA A 797 1.54 -27.77 94.84
CA ALA A 797 0.46 -28.65 95.26
C ALA A 797 -0.88 -27.84 95.39
N THR A 798 -2.01 -28.57 95.13
CA THR A 798 -3.38 -28.06 95.27
C THR A 798 -3.66 -26.76 94.43
N THR A 799 -2.87 -26.62 93.37
CA THR A 799 -2.97 -25.42 92.54
C THR A 799 -3.61 -25.75 91.17
N PRO A 800 -4.64 -24.97 90.71
CA PRO A 800 -5.20 -25.15 89.35
C PRO A 800 -4.24 -24.62 88.29
N TYR A 801 -3.95 -25.45 87.33
CA TYR A 801 -3.19 -25.07 86.14
C TYR A 801 -4.06 -25.13 84.89
N TYR A 802 -3.91 -24.09 84.02
CA TYR A 802 -4.59 -23.96 82.75
C TYR A 802 -3.63 -24.42 81.67
N ILE A 803 -4.08 -25.31 80.77
CA ILE A 803 -3.24 -26.02 79.81
C ILE A 803 -3.77 -25.81 78.43
N ARG A 804 -2.88 -25.54 77.53
CA ARG A 804 -3.16 -25.56 76.08
C ARG A 804 -2.06 -26.44 75.44
N VAL A 805 -2.49 -27.24 74.45
CA VAL A 805 -1.60 -28.04 73.63
C VAL A 805 -1.81 -27.70 72.21
N ALA A 806 -0.73 -27.64 71.46
CA ALA A 806 -0.79 -27.32 70.03
C ALA A 806 0.15 -28.19 69.21
N ALA A 807 -0.18 -28.44 67.95
CA ALA A 807 0.67 -29.02 66.94
C ALA A 807 1.15 -27.97 65.97
N ARG A 808 2.32 -28.07 65.44
CA ARG A 808 2.75 -27.33 64.28
C ARG A 808 3.42 -28.23 63.25
N ASP A 809 3.29 -27.82 62.00
CA ASP A 809 3.93 -28.46 60.87
C ASP A 809 5.28 -27.81 60.52
N VAL A 810 5.94 -28.31 59.50
CA VAL A 810 7.22 -27.79 58.98
C VAL A 810 7.06 -26.53 58.13
N TRP A 811 5.83 -26.22 57.66
CA TRP A 811 5.54 -25.13 56.72
C TRP A 811 5.20 -23.83 57.46
N LYS A 812 5.86 -23.15 58.04
CA LYS A 812 5.72 -21.92 58.84
C LYS A 812 5.75 -22.21 60.32
N GLU A 813 6.91 -22.55 60.79
CA GLU A 813 7.23 -23.00 62.16
C GLU A 813 6.75 -22.09 63.31
N THR A 814 6.32 -20.89 63.06
CA THR A 814 5.83 -19.91 64.00
C THR A 814 4.32 -19.93 64.23
N THR A 815 3.57 -20.79 63.49
CA THR A 815 2.11 -20.84 63.60
C THR A 815 1.65 -22.08 64.31
N TRP A 816 1.06 -21.89 65.47
CA TRP A 816 0.48 -22.90 66.32
C TRP A 816 -1.06 -22.87 66.24
N ASN A 817 -1.71 -24.01 66.21
CA ASN A 817 -3.17 -24.10 66.28
C ASN A 817 -3.49 -24.71 67.66
N TYR A 818 -3.88 -23.83 68.57
CA TYR A 818 -4.04 -24.13 69.96
C TYR A 818 -5.34 -24.87 70.27
N SER A 819 -5.24 -25.87 71.21
CA SER A 819 -6.43 -26.49 71.80
C SER A 819 -7.27 -25.53 72.63
N ASN A 820 -8.50 -25.89 72.88
CA ASN A 820 -9.25 -25.26 73.97
C ASN A 820 -8.46 -25.41 75.25
N GLN A 821 -8.66 -24.44 76.17
CA GLN A 821 -8.01 -24.52 77.47
C GLN A 821 -8.63 -25.66 78.30
N ILE A 822 -7.74 -26.43 78.93
CA ILE A 822 -8.07 -27.48 79.89
C ILE A 822 -7.56 -27.08 81.29
N THR A 823 -8.32 -27.37 82.29
CA THR A 823 -7.94 -27.12 83.73
C THR A 823 -7.66 -28.41 84.38
N GLN A 824 -6.48 -28.50 85.04
CA GLN A 824 -6.10 -29.59 85.93
C GLN A 824 -5.44 -29.05 87.20
N SER A 825 -5.93 -29.50 88.36
CA SER A 825 -5.30 -29.19 89.62
C SER A 825 -4.29 -30.26 89.98
N THR A 826 -3.17 -29.85 90.60
CA THR A 826 -2.28 -30.78 91.26
C THR A 826 -2.93 -31.39 92.54
N SER A 827 -2.52 -32.61 92.92
CA SER A 827 -3.07 -33.24 94.11
C SER A 827 -2.43 -32.64 95.35
N GLU A 828 -2.99 -33.01 96.54
CA GLU A 828 -2.37 -32.76 97.85
C GLU A 828 -0.99 -33.42 97.93
N ALA A 829 -0.04 -32.79 98.66
CA ALA A 829 1.33 -33.25 98.85
C ALA A 829 1.48 -34.59 99.63
#